data_99b48264c30add11f101df4bc48cdbb6
#
_entry.id   99b48264c30add11f101df4bc48cdbb6
#
_cell.length_a   1.000
_cell.length_b   1.000
_cell.length_c   1.000
_cell.angle_alpha   90.00
_cell.angle_beta   90.00
_cell.angle_gamma   90.00
#
_symmetry.space_group_name_H-M   'P 1'
#
loop_
_entity.id
_entity.type
_entity.pdbx_description
1 polymer ?
#
loop_
_entity_poly.entity_id
_entity_poly.type
_entity_poly.pdbx_seq_one_letter_code
_entity_poly.pdbx_strand_id
1 'polypeptide(L)'
;MRSIGEKHCFSAKSKRRRPVMLFLTCLLLISGFLAIDTTTPEPVMADHQNPTDSTWMPFIGEYKIWCTLAIGTGPCATHHGTWGIDFDTPINVPIYATGSGHLKQLYGGCSPFGGSCNSGAGNWLSIDHGDHWSRYIHLSSFATGIAVGDWIEAGQLVGYAGLSGTTSTASHLHYDETSPQSLPVNRIFFGPFVACHGNTMVQYPDILGTTDWQAVPYGTTIRNDGYGCLGGSNDPAPNPDPPTVNEINQDTAEFLPNGWNGAEINDRFGSSLTTGNFSSPDSLDLVIGVPSESVGNTSAAGIIHVVTDFPRINNSLHPYQGEGGWPGVPESGDGFGSSVAAGDFNGDGFDDLIVGSPGESVNGLENAGIITISYGTANGLETAEVLHQDTNWVAGIAHADDRFGAALAVGDMDADGYDDLVVGVPGEYYWPNNRFCTIRGADACGHVGAINVIYGSPTGLSGWDDHYFGQNTSRVAGIAHVDDEFGAAVAVGDIDGDGYDDVVVGSPQEYYWPNARYCARYSCGQVGAINVLYGSADGVTTTDDHYFAQNSSRVAGRSEVGDRFGAALAIGDIDADGFADVVIGAPDDNYRPSNYYCRVRGTSACGNVGAVNILYGTANGLNAAGDQFFNQNSSGIEELAQTGDEFGAALSLGDLNSDGFLDLVIGAPGETINGHNDAGATHILYGNANGISAAGDEILHVDQDAFTGNAETNGHFGAAVLITLGDIIIGSPGATISGAPNAGAIYYLSGN
;
A
#
# COMPACT_ATOMS: atom_id res chain seq x y z
N MET A 1 12.38 72.02 -1.80
CA MET A 1 11.61 72.95 -2.66
C MET A 1 10.66 72.06 -3.47
N ARG A 2 9.42 72.09 -3.08
CA ARG A 2 8.21 72.51 -3.86
C ARG A 2 8.03 71.66 -5.12
N SER A 3 6.89 71.09 -5.48
CA SER A 3 5.51 71.10 -4.93
C SER A 3 4.63 70.45 -6.00
N ILE A 4 3.70 69.60 -5.61
CA ILE A 4 2.24 69.77 -5.82
C ILE A 4 1.71 69.57 -7.25
N GLY A 5 0.74 68.68 -7.39
CA GLY A 5 -0.64 68.81 -7.78
C GLY A 5 -1.15 67.58 -8.50
N GLU A 6 -1.96 66.79 -7.88
CA GLU A 6 -3.43 66.81 -7.72
C GLU A 6 -4.26 66.71 -9.00
N LYS A 7 -5.00 65.65 -9.09
CA LYS A 7 -6.45 65.39 -9.24
C LYS A 7 -7.10 65.65 -10.60
N HIS A 8 -7.86 64.74 -11.11
CA HIS A 8 -9.31 64.62 -10.94
C HIS A 8 -9.94 63.41 -11.61
N CYS A 9 -10.85 62.82 -10.86
CA CYS A 9 -11.94 61.96 -11.31
C CYS A 9 -12.86 62.61 -12.33
N PHE A 10 -13.52 61.82 -13.20
CA PHE A 10 -14.98 61.93 -13.37
C PHE A 10 -15.62 60.65 -13.93
N SER A 11 -16.70 60.27 -13.31
CA SER A 11 -17.70 59.25 -13.57
C SER A 11 -18.76 59.73 -14.56
N ALA A 12 -19.36 58.80 -15.34
CA ALA A 12 -20.81 58.78 -15.67
C ALA A 12 -21.13 57.58 -16.58
N LYS A 13 -21.81 56.65 -16.15
CA LYS A 13 -23.20 56.19 -16.26
C LYS A 13 -23.90 56.46 -17.63
N SER A 14 -24.42 55.31 -18.21
CA SER A 14 -25.84 55.11 -18.48
C SER A 14 -26.28 54.75 -19.91
N LYS A 15 -27.01 53.67 -19.96
CA LYS A 15 -28.27 53.32 -20.66
C LYS A 15 -28.27 52.70 -22.06
N ARG A 16 -28.73 51.43 -22.04
CA ARG A 16 -29.85 50.81 -22.79
C ARG A 16 -30.08 51.21 -24.26
N ARG A 17 -30.16 50.16 -25.11
CA ARG A 17 -31.39 49.67 -25.82
C ARG A 17 -31.06 48.58 -26.83
N ARG A 18 -31.85 47.50 -26.76
CA ARG A 18 -32.22 46.62 -27.89
C ARG A 18 -33.27 47.39 -28.72
N PRO A 19 -33.65 47.00 -29.93
CA PRO A 19 -33.94 45.65 -30.43
C PRO A 19 -33.75 45.43 -31.98
N VAL A 20 -34.26 44.26 -32.41
CA VAL A 20 -34.97 43.90 -33.66
C VAL A 20 -34.24 43.09 -34.70
N MET A 21 -34.63 41.84 -34.75
CA MET A 21 -34.96 40.88 -35.79
C MET A 21 -34.95 41.40 -37.26
N LEU A 22 -34.34 40.65 -38.16
CA LEU A 22 -35.00 40.28 -39.46
C LEU A 22 -34.42 38.97 -40.01
N PHE A 23 -35.35 38.15 -40.47
CA PHE A 23 -35.20 36.89 -41.23
C PHE A 23 -34.56 37.14 -42.62
N LEU A 24 -33.78 36.18 -43.15
CA LEU A 24 -34.02 35.65 -44.45
C LEU A 24 -33.34 34.29 -44.68
N THR A 25 -34.07 33.44 -45.35
CA THR A 25 -33.94 32.05 -45.68
C THR A 25 -32.94 31.69 -46.78
N CYS A 26 -32.54 30.39 -46.73
CA CYS A 26 -32.15 29.46 -47.83
C CYS A 26 -30.73 29.49 -48.38
N LEU A 27 -29.96 28.43 -48.27
CA LEU A 27 -29.92 27.27 -49.20
C LEU A 27 -28.95 26.17 -48.71
N LEU A 28 -29.35 24.94 -48.94
CA LEU A 28 -28.62 23.70 -48.64
C LEU A 28 -27.22 23.67 -49.27
N LEU A 29 -26.24 23.18 -48.51
CA LEU A 29 -25.20 22.28 -49.00
C LEU A 29 -24.78 21.30 -47.90
N ILE A 30 -24.87 20.04 -48.25
CA ILE A 30 -24.56 18.85 -47.50
C ILE A 30 -23.05 18.81 -47.19
N SER A 31 -22.67 18.84 -45.93
CA SER A 31 -21.40 18.32 -45.45
C SER A 31 -21.65 17.76 -44.05
N GLY A 32 -21.36 16.45 -43.91
CA GLY A 32 -21.67 15.69 -42.69
C GLY A 32 -21.00 16.31 -41.44
N PHE A 33 -21.83 16.70 -40.53
CA PHE A 33 -21.43 16.87 -39.14
C PHE A 33 -21.56 15.50 -38.48
N LEU A 34 -20.42 14.95 -38.07
CA LEU A 34 -20.43 14.02 -36.95
C LEU A 34 -20.98 14.82 -35.76
N ALA A 35 -22.17 14.53 -35.35
CA ALA A 35 -22.63 14.87 -34.03
C ALA A 35 -21.76 14.07 -33.03
N ILE A 36 -20.91 14.71 -32.30
CA ILE A 36 -20.37 14.16 -31.06
C ILE A 36 -21.57 14.11 -30.12
N ASP A 37 -22.11 12.92 -30.00
CA ASP A 37 -23.14 12.59 -29.03
C ASP A 37 -22.43 12.52 -27.66
N THR A 38 -22.51 13.57 -26.87
CA THR A 38 -22.12 13.59 -25.47
C THR A 38 -23.21 12.96 -24.63
N THR A 39 -23.63 11.74 -24.98
CA THR A 39 -24.28 10.86 -24.04
C THR A 39 -23.16 10.06 -23.38
N THR A 40 -22.97 10.28 -22.07
CA THR A 40 -22.29 9.31 -21.22
C THR A 40 -22.73 7.91 -21.67
N PRO A 41 -21.80 6.96 -21.90
CA PRO A 41 -22.21 5.59 -22.17
C PRO A 41 -23.02 5.13 -20.96
N GLU A 42 -24.30 4.81 -21.18
CA GLU A 42 -25.04 4.04 -20.19
C GLU A 42 -24.26 2.74 -19.97
N PRO A 43 -23.99 2.35 -18.73
CA PRO A 43 -23.32 1.08 -18.46
C PRO A 43 -24.13 -0.03 -19.11
N VAL A 44 -23.44 -0.89 -19.85
CA VAL A 44 -24.03 -2.05 -20.50
C VAL A 44 -24.57 -2.93 -19.38
N MET A 45 -25.89 -3.05 -19.30
CA MET A 45 -26.55 -3.92 -18.33
C MET A 45 -26.16 -5.36 -18.60
N ALA A 46 -25.71 -6.08 -17.59
CA ALA A 46 -25.46 -7.50 -17.68
C ALA A 46 -26.78 -8.21 -18.03
N ASP A 47 -26.82 -8.87 -19.19
CA ASP A 47 -27.96 -9.67 -19.64
C ASP A 47 -27.76 -11.12 -19.17
N HIS A 48 -28.32 -11.46 -18.00
CA HIS A 48 -28.29 -12.83 -17.47
C HIS A 48 -28.94 -13.89 -18.37
N GLN A 49 -29.38 -13.52 -19.56
CA GLN A 49 -29.81 -14.47 -20.56
C GLN A 49 -28.70 -14.95 -21.48
N ASN A 50 -27.52 -14.33 -21.38
CA ASN A 50 -26.35 -14.74 -22.13
C ASN A 50 -25.44 -15.61 -21.25
N PRO A 51 -25.08 -16.84 -21.64
CA PRO A 51 -24.27 -17.75 -20.84
C PRO A 51 -22.83 -17.26 -20.59
N THR A 52 -22.46 -16.06 -21.05
CA THR A 52 -21.16 -15.43 -20.78
C THR A 52 -21.21 -14.40 -19.64
N ASP A 53 -22.40 -14.04 -19.12
CA ASP A 53 -22.52 -13.05 -18.05
C ASP A 53 -22.67 -13.76 -16.70
N SER A 54 -21.57 -13.92 -15.97
CA SER A 54 -21.56 -14.48 -14.62
C SER A 54 -21.87 -13.41 -13.58
N THR A 55 -22.73 -13.72 -12.61
CA THR A 55 -22.91 -12.93 -11.40
C THR A 55 -21.87 -13.29 -10.35
N TRP A 56 -21.42 -12.32 -9.61
CA TRP A 56 -20.50 -12.53 -8.49
C TRP A 56 -21.21 -13.29 -7.36
N MET A 57 -20.46 -14.03 -6.56
CA MET A 57 -20.95 -14.55 -5.29
C MET A 57 -21.22 -13.39 -4.33
N PRO A 58 -22.30 -13.47 -3.51
CA PRO A 58 -22.64 -12.38 -2.60
C PRO A 58 -21.72 -12.29 -1.36
N PHE A 59 -20.67 -13.06 -1.27
CA PHE A 59 -19.70 -13.12 -0.16
C PHE A 59 -18.34 -13.63 -0.66
N ILE A 60 -17.31 -13.39 0.15
CA ILE A 60 -15.97 -13.99 -0.03
C ILE A 60 -15.79 -15.10 1.01
N GLY A 61 -15.17 -16.22 0.63
CA GLY A 61 -14.86 -17.35 1.50
C GLY A 61 -15.70 -18.60 1.28
N GLU A 62 -15.72 -19.48 2.26
CA GLU A 62 -16.34 -20.81 2.22
C GLU A 62 -17.62 -20.85 3.05
N TYR A 63 -18.78 -21.08 2.42
CA TYR A 63 -20.07 -21.20 3.12
C TYR A 63 -20.90 -22.39 2.65
N LYS A 64 -21.63 -23.02 3.56
CA LYS A 64 -22.51 -24.15 3.25
C LYS A 64 -23.84 -23.68 2.67
N ILE A 65 -24.30 -24.37 1.65
CA ILE A 65 -25.70 -24.26 1.22
C ILE A 65 -26.59 -24.91 2.26
N TRP A 66 -27.46 -24.14 2.88
CA TRP A 66 -28.41 -24.62 3.87
C TRP A 66 -29.71 -25.09 3.23
N CYS A 67 -30.25 -24.28 2.34
CA CYS A 67 -31.49 -24.59 1.66
C CYS A 67 -31.49 -24.06 0.22
N THR A 68 -32.05 -24.89 -0.67
CA THR A 68 -32.52 -24.45 -2.00
C THR A 68 -33.94 -24.94 -2.19
N LEU A 69 -34.72 -24.36 -3.10
CA LEU A 69 -36.10 -24.80 -3.36
C LEU A 69 -36.20 -26.28 -3.78
N ALA A 70 -35.15 -26.83 -4.37
CA ALA A 70 -35.10 -28.19 -4.86
C ALA A 70 -34.97 -29.24 -3.73
N ILE A 71 -34.55 -28.87 -2.54
CA ILE A 71 -34.33 -29.78 -1.41
C ILE A 71 -35.56 -29.75 -0.50
N GLY A 72 -36.67 -30.32 -0.93
CA GLY A 72 -37.96 -30.36 -0.19
C GLY A 72 -37.98 -31.31 1.00
N THR A 73 -36.82 -31.69 1.61
CA THR A 73 -36.74 -32.61 2.75
C THR A 73 -35.84 -32.06 3.84
N GLY A 74 -36.14 -32.38 5.11
CA GLY A 74 -35.36 -31.92 6.27
C GLY A 74 -35.71 -30.48 6.68
N PRO A 75 -34.75 -29.66 7.16
CA PRO A 75 -34.97 -28.30 7.63
C PRO A 75 -35.50 -27.35 6.54
N CYS A 76 -35.35 -27.71 5.26
CA CYS A 76 -35.80 -26.92 4.12
C CYS A 76 -37.28 -27.16 3.75
N ALA A 77 -37.97 -28.02 4.42
CA ALA A 77 -39.40 -28.39 4.12
C ALA A 77 -40.38 -27.21 4.25
N THR A 78 -39.99 -26.13 4.90
CA THR A 78 -40.79 -24.91 5.13
C THR A 78 -40.30 -23.69 4.34
N HIS A 79 -39.38 -23.86 3.39
CA HIS A 79 -38.89 -22.77 2.57
C HIS A 79 -40.04 -22.20 1.70
N HIS A 80 -40.34 -20.91 1.81
CA HIS A 80 -41.59 -20.29 1.42
C HIS A 80 -41.81 -20.06 -0.08
N GLY A 81 -41.50 -21.06 -0.93
CA GLY A 81 -41.93 -21.02 -2.33
C GLY A 81 -41.22 -19.97 -3.21
N THR A 82 -40.13 -19.41 -2.76
CA THR A 82 -39.22 -18.54 -3.55
C THR A 82 -38.04 -19.35 -4.06
N TRP A 83 -37.54 -19.02 -5.22
CA TRP A 83 -36.35 -19.62 -5.81
C TRP A 83 -35.09 -19.00 -5.18
N GLY A 84 -34.92 -19.17 -3.87
CA GLY A 84 -33.82 -18.59 -3.13
C GLY A 84 -32.84 -19.65 -2.62
N ILE A 85 -31.66 -19.19 -2.28
CA ILE A 85 -30.60 -19.98 -1.68
C ILE A 85 -30.33 -19.43 -0.28
N ASP A 86 -30.28 -20.30 0.71
CA ASP A 86 -29.84 -19.98 2.06
C ASP A 86 -28.38 -20.42 2.22
N PHE A 87 -27.50 -19.46 2.47
CA PHE A 87 -26.11 -19.70 2.81
C PHE A 87 -25.92 -19.63 4.33
N ASP A 88 -25.26 -20.61 4.91
CA ASP A 88 -24.94 -20.68 6.34
C ASP A 88 -23.81 -19.68 6.65
N THR A 89 -24.18 -18.43 6.79
CA THR A 89 -23.23 -17.34 7.04
C THR A 89 -23.28 -16.93 8.52
N PRO A 90 -22.13 -16.72 9.19
CA PRO A 90 -22.07 -16.06 10.50
C PRO A 90 -22.71 -14.66 10.49
N ILE A 91 -23.02 -14.13 11.67
CA ILE A 91 -23.50 -12.74 11.80
C ILE A 91 -22.34 -11.80 11.47
N ASN A 92 -22.66 -10.71 10.76
CA ASN A 92 -21.73 -9.66 10.32
C ASN A 92 -20.73 -10.06 9.20
N VAL A 93 -20.94 -11.17 8.52
CA VAL A 93 -20.23 -11.43 7.27
C VAL A 93 -20.58 -10.36 6.24
N PRO A 94 -19.61 -9.69 5.62
CA PRO A 94 -19.84 -8.71 4.55
C PRO A 94 -20.59 -9.33 3.36
N ILE A 95 -21.58 -8.62 2.84
CA ILE A 95 -22.40 -9.06 1.72
C ILE A 95 -22.27 -8.07 0.57
N TYR A 96 -21.85 -8.56 -0.58
CA TYR A 96 -21.55 -7.78 -1.76
C TYR A 96 -22.61 -7.92 -2.84
N ALA A 97 -22.71 -6.90 -3.70
CA ALA A 97 -23.64 -6.91 -4.82
C ALA A 97 -23.22 -7.96 -5.86
N THR A 98 -24.14 -8.82 -6.27
CA THR A 98 -23.91 -9.89 -7.24
C THR A 98 -23.86 -9.38 -8.70
N GLY A 99 -24.29 -8.14 -8.94
CA GLY A 99 -24.28 -7.48 -10.25
C GLY A 99 -24.53 -5.99 -10.10
N SER A 100 -24.12 -5.18 -11.07
CA SER A 100 -24.36 -3.74 -11.09
C SER A 100 -25.84 -3.41 -11.35
N GLY A 101 -26.37 -2.36 -10.71
CA GLY A 101 -27.75 -1.94 -10.87
C GLY A 101 -28.19 -0.85 -9.91
N HIS A 102 -29.46 -0.42 -10.01
CA HIS A 102 -30.00 0.58 -9.09
C HIS A 102 -30.55 -0.03 -7.80
N LEU A 103 -30.16 0.49 -6.64
CA LEU A 103 -30.74 0.10 -5.36
C LEU A 103 -32.24 0.45 -5.36
N LYS A 104 -33.08 -0.56 -5.48
CA LYS A 104 -34.53 -0.42 -5.69
C LYS A 104 -35.29 -0.28 -4.38
N GLN A 105 -34.93 -1.08 -3.41
CA GLN A 105 -35.62 -1.19 -2.12
C GLN A 105 -34.63 -1.40 -1.00
N LEU A 106 -34.91 -0.78 0.15
CA LEU A 106 -34.12 -0.92 1.37
C LEU A 106 -35.07 -0.90 2.55
N TYR A 107 -35.24 -2.02 3.23
CA TYR A 107 -36.14 -2.22 4.35
C TYR A 107 -35.41 -2.56 5.63
N GLY A 108 -35.20 -1.58 6.48
CA GLY A 108 -34.48 -1.70 7.75
C GLY A 108 -35.38 -1.60 8.98
N GLY A 109 -34.74 -1.43 10.13
CA GLY A 109 -35.38 -1.20 11.42
C GLY A 109 -35.70 -2.47 12.19
N CYS A 110 -35.27 -3.63 11.71
CA CYS A 110 -35.37 -4.90 12.41
C CYS A 110 -34.18 -5.15 13.33
N SER A 111 -34.40 -5.87 14.44
CA SER A 111 -33.31 -6.30 15.31
C SER A 111 -32.34 -7.21 14.53
N PRO A 112 -31.03 -6.98 14.59
CA PRO A 112 -30.04 -7.85 13.94
C PRO A 112 -29.94 -9.24 14.58
N PHE A 113 -30.48 -9.41 15.80
CA PHE A 113 -30.41 -10.66 16.58
C PHE A 113 -31.71 -11.49 16.54
N GLY A 114 -32.54 -11.31 15.51
CA GLY A 114 -33.75 -12.09 15.31
C GLY A 114 -35.03 -11.39 15.78
N GLY A 115 -36.18 -12.04 15.53
CA GLY A 115 -37.50 -11.56 15.80
C GLY A 115 -38.31 -11.35 14.53
N SER A 116 -39.65 -11.56 14.59
CA SER A 116 -40.54 -11.38 13.44
C SER A 116 -40.66 -9.90 13.06
N CYS A 117 -40.14 -9.55 11.90
CA CYS A 117 -40.12 -8.19 11.35
C CYS A 117 -40.20 -8.24 9.83
N ASN A 118 -40.84 -7.27 9.20
CA ASN A 118 -41.02 -7.21 7.74
C ASN A 118 -41.57 -8.52 7.13
N SER A 119 -42.60 -9.09 7.76
CA SER A 119 -43.23 -10.36 7.37
C SER A 119 -42.25 -11.58 7.38
N GLY A 120 -41.24 -11.53 8.23
CA GLY A 120 -40.22 -12.58 8.36
C GLY A 120 -38.94 -12.34 7.58
N ALA A 121 -38.91 -11.38 6.64
CA ALA A 121 -37.73 -11.08 5.84
C ALA A 121 -36.64 -10.29 6.60
N GLY A 122 -37.00 -9.61 7.68
CA GLY A 122 -36.04 -8.82 8.45
C GLY A 122 -35.56 -7.56 7.74
N ASN A 123 -34.28 -7.22 7.92
CA ASN A 123 -33.62 -6.21 7.12
C ASN A 123 -33.28 -6.83 5.76
N TRP A 124 -33.61 -6.15 4.69
CA TRP A 124 -33.33 -6.63 3.33
C TRP A 124 -33.25 -5.49 2.33
N LEU A 125 -32.55 -5.73 1.24
CA LEU A 125 -32.47 -4.81 0.12
C LEU A 125 -32.65 -5.55 -1.21
N SER A 126 -32.95 -4.81 -2.28
CA SER A 126 -32.97 -5.31 -3.64
C SER A 126 -32.32 -4.35 -4.62
N ILE A 127 -31.59 -4.89 -5.59
CA ILE A 127 -30.93 -4.18 -6.68
C ILE A 127 -31.66 -4.53 -7.98
N ASP A 128 -31.98 -3.52 -8.77
CA ASP A 128 -32.65 -3.64 -10.07
C ASP A 128 -31.60 -3.63 -11.18
N HIS A 129 -31.30 -4.79 -11.75
CA HIS A 129 -30.35 -4.98 -12.85
C HIS A 129 -30.98 -4.73 -14.24
N GLY A 130 -32.24 -4.28 -14.28
CA GLY A 130 -33.00 -3.96 -15.49
C GLY A 130 -33.89 -5.11 -15.98
N ASP A 131 -33.38 -6.29 -16.12
CA ASP A 131 -34.10 -7.51 -16.54
C ASP A 131 -34.60 -8.34 -15.35
N HIS A 132 -33.91 -8.27 -14.21
CA HIS A 132 -34.27 -8.93 -12.95
C HIS A 132 -33.88 -8.08 -11.75
N TRP A 133 -34.25 -8.52 -10.53
CA TRP A 133 -33.86 -7.93 -9.26
C TRP A 133 -33.18 -8.98 -8.40
N SER A 134 -31.99 -8.70 -7.86
CA SER A 134 -31.40 -9.47 -6.77
C SER A 134 -31.93 -9.00 -5.41
N ARG A 135 -32.09 -9.92 -4.45
CA ARG A 135 -32.52 -9.60 -3.09
C ARG A 135 -31.62 -10.27 -2.07
N TYR A 136 -31.24 -9.50 -1.08
CA TYR A 136 -30.38 -9.90 0.04
C TYR A 136 -31.19 -9.75 1.33
N ILE A 137 -31.50 -10.85 1.99
CA ILE A 137 -32.49 -10.94 3.04
C ILE A 137 -31.83 -11.44 4.33
N HIS A 138 -32.38 -11.06 5.50
CA HIS A 138 -31.88 -11.38 6.85
C HIS A 138 -30.60 -10.63 7.25
N LEU A 139 -30.35 -9.47 6.69
CA LEU A 139 -29.16 -8.67 7.00
C LEU A 139 -29.17 -8.20 8.46
N SER A 140 -27.99 -8.13 9.09
CA SER A 140 -27.78 -7.49 10.39
C SER A 140 -27.83 -5.96 10.27
N SER A 141 -27.18 -5.42 9.24
CA SER A 141 -27.13 -3.99 8.90
C SER A 141 -26.95 -3.80 7.39
N PHE A 142 -27.07 -2.57 6.94
CA PHE A 142 -26.73 -2.16 5.58
C PHE A 142 -25.36 -1.49 5.56
N ALA A 143 -24.70 -1.52 4.42
CA ALA A 143 -23.52 -0.69 4.20
C ALA A 143 -23.85 0.80 4.40
N THR A 144 -22.90 1.57 4.89
CA THR A 144 -23.06 3.01 5.08
C THR A 144 -23.08 3.73 3.73
N GLY A 145 -23.86 4.80 3.64
CA GLY A 145 -23.88 5.67 2.45
C GLY A 145 -24.76 5.21 1.30
N ILE A 146 -25.36 4.00 1.31
CA ILE A 146 -26.27 3.56 0.24
C ILE A 146 -27.72 4.01 0.49
N ALA A 147 -28.40 4.48 -0.56
CA ALA A 147 -29.80 4.92 -0.52
C ALA A 147 -30.58 4.46 -1.74
N VAL A 148 -31.91 4.32 -1.58
CA VAL A 148 -32.78 3.92 -2.70
C VAL A 148 -32.65 4.91 -3.85
N GLY A 149 -32.31 4.39 -5.02
CA GLY A 149 -32.04 5.12 -6.26
C GLY A 149 -30.56 5.18 -6.64
N ASP A 150 -29.66 4.88 -5.72
CA ASP A 150 -28.23 4.86 -5.97
C ASP A 150 -27.86 3.76 -6.98
N TRP A 151 -26.85 4.01 -7.76
CA TRP A 151 -26.20 3.00 -8.58
C TRP A 151 -25.26 2.19 -7.68
N ILE A 152 -25.31 0.90 -7.73
CA ILE A 152 -24.49 -0.06 -7.00
C ILE A 152 -23.68 -0.84 -8.04
N GLU A 153 -22.37 -0.89 -7.86
CA GLU A 153 -21.47 -1.67 -8.71
C GLU A 153 -21.47 -3.16 -8.31
N ALA A 154 -21.17 -4.04 -9.25
CA ALA A 154 -20.93 -5.46 -8.95
C ALA A 154 -19.71 -5.57 -8.01
N GLY A 155 -19.84 -6.38 -6.94
CA GLY A 155 -18.79 -6.47 -5.93
C GLY A 155 -18.80 -5.37 -4.86
N GLN A 156 -19.63 -4.33 -4.99
CA GLN A 156 -19.76 -3.31 -3.95
C GLN A 156 -20.43 -3.87 -2.69
N LEU A 157 -19.90 -3.53 -1.50
CA LEU A 157 -20.48 -3.88 -0.21
C LEU A 157 -21.91 -3.30 -0.09
N VAL A 158 -22.88 -4.15 0.24
CA VAL A 158 -24.29 -3.73 0.38
C VAL A 158 -24.87 -3.94 1.77
N GLY A 159 -24.20 -4.72 2.60
CA GLY A 159 -24.65 -4.98 3.98
C GLY A 159 -23.90 -6.13 4.63
N TYR A 160 -24.41 -6.57 5.76
CA TYR A 160 -23.81 -7.65 6.55
C TYR A 160 -24.85 -8.70 6.88
N ALA A 161 -24.48 -9.99 6.82
CA ALA A 161 -25.37 -11.11 7.15
C ALA A 161 -25.86 -11.05 8.61
N GLY A 162 -27.05 -11.61 8.87
CA GLY A 162 -27.60 -11.57 10.22
C GLY A 162 -28.73 -12.58 10.48
N LEU A 163 -29.48 -12.31 11.54
CA LEU A 163 -30.64 -13.08 11.98
C LEU A 163 -31.95 -12.28 11.88
N SER A 164 -31.93 -11.08 11.28
CA SER A 164 -33.05 -10.19 11.32
C SER A 164 -34.29 -10.82 10.66
N GLY A 165 -35.47 -10.66 11.30
CA GLY A 165 -36.74 -11.11 10.77
C GLY A 165 -37.00 -12.61 10.77
N THR A 166 -36.06 -13.44 11.13
CA THR A 166 -36.20 -14.90 11.21
C THR A 166 -36.61 -15.35 12.62
N THR A 167 -37.30 -16.47 12.72
CA THR A 167 -37.52 -17.20 13.99
C THR A 167 -36.47 -18.31 14.16
N SER A 168 -35.56 -18.45 13.20
CA SER A 168 -34.42 -19.39 13.26
C SER A 168 -33.44 -18.98 14.35
N THR A 169 -32.72 -19.94 14.91
CA THR A 169 -31.65 -19.70 15.87
C THR A 169 -30.26 -19.63 15.21
N ALA A 170 -30.18 -19.84 13.88
CA ALA A 170 -28.97 -19.77 13.11
C ALA A 170 -28.97 -18.60 12.12
N SER A 171 -27.85 -17.90 12.02
CA SER A 171 -27.65 -16.86 11.05
C SER A 171 -27.52 -17.43 9.64
N HIS A 172 -28.00 -16.71 8.64
CA HIS A 172 -27.85 -17.09 7.25
C HIS A 172 -28.15 -15.88 6.34
N LEU A 173 -27.57 -15.87 5.16
CA LEU A 173 -27.98 -15.01 4.06
C LEU A 173 -29.01 -15.77 3.23
N HIS A 174 -30.19 -15.18 3.04
CA HIS A 174 -31.12 -15.63 2.02
C HIS A 174 -30.95 -14.72 0.78
N TYR A 175 -30.55 -15.32 -0.31
CA TYR A 175 -30.38 -14.67 -1.61
C TYR A 175 -31.38 -15.20 -2.61
N ASP A 176 -32.07 -14.33 -3.33
CA ASP A 176 -32.92 -14.73 -4.45
C ASP A 176 -32.93 -13.68 -5.56
N GLU A 177 -33.33 -14.12 -6.77
CA GLU A 177 -33.57 -13.26 -7.91
C GLU A 177 -35.03 -13.28 -8.34
N THR A 178 -35.57 -12.12 -8.68
CA THR A 178 -36.97 -11.97 -9.08
C THR A 178 -37.11 -11.11 -10.33
N SER A 179 -38.13 -11.41 -11.15
CA SER A 179 -38.52 -10.53 -12.25
C SER A 179 -39.05 -9.18 -11.76
N PRO A 180 -39.10 -8.12 -12.61
CA PRO A 180 -39.68 -6.82 -12.26
C PRO A 180 -41.13 -6.87 -11.76
N GLN A 181 -41.86 -7.94 -12.04
CA GLN A 181 -43.20 -8.20 -11.53
C GLN A 181 -43.20 -8.97 -10.20
N SER A 182 -42.07 -9.09 -9.53
CA SER A 182 -41.90 -9.87 -8.29
C SER A 182 -42.22 -11.38 -8.48
N LEU A 183 -42.04 -11.90 -9.67
CA LEU A 183 -42.14 -13.33 -9.93
C LEU A 183 -40.73 -13.90 -9.87
N PRO A 184 -40.53 -15.06 -9.23
CA PRO A 184 -39.21 -15.71 -9.22
C PRO A 184 -38.69 -15.94 -10.62
N VAL A 185 -37.41 -15.59 -10.85
CA VAL A 185 -36.72 -16.00 -12.07
C VAL A 185 -36.27 -17.45 -11.94
N ASN A 186 -36.35 -18.21 -12.99
CA ASN A 186 -36.05 -19.63 -12.96
C ASN A 186 -34.55 -19.92 -13.08
N ARG A 187 -33.71 -18.90 -12.87
CA ARG A 187 -32.27 -19.00 -13.09
C ARG A 187 -31.55 -18.08 -12.13
N ILE A 188 -30.55 -18.61 -11.46
CA ILE A 188 -29.52 -17.89 -10.72
C ILE A 188 -28.20 -18.34 -11.30
N PHE A 189 -27.40 -17.40 -11.78
CA PHE A 189 -26.09 -17.66 -12.35
C PHE A 189 -25.03 -17.09 -11.41
N PHE A 190 -24.20 -17.96 -10.88
CA PHE A 190 -22.93 -17.53 -10.31
C PHE A 190 -21.83 -17.93 -11.29
N GLY A 191 -20.77 -17.12 -11.40
CA GLY A 191 -19.58 -17.45 -12.18
C GLY A 191 -18.98 -18.80 -11.76
N PRO A 192 -17.94 -19.28 -12.42
CA PRO A 192 -17.34 -20.56 -12.13
C PRO A 192 -17.00 -20.63 -10.63
N PHE A 193 -17.52 -21.65 -9.95
CA PHE A 193 -17.25 -21.87 -8.53
C PHE A 193 -16.99 -23.35 -8.26
N VAL A 194 -16.34 -23.61 -7.17
CA VAL A 194 -16.03 -24.95 -6.69
C VAL A 194 -17.07 -25.38 -5.66
N ALA A 195 -17.74 -26.48 -5.88
CA ALA A 195 -18.63 -27.10 -4.91
C ALA A 195 -17.98 -28.32 -4.29
N CYS A 196 -17.94 -28.36 -2.96
CA CYS A 196 -17.35 -29.45 -2.20
C CYS A 196 -18.44 -30.36 -1.68
N HIS A 197 -18.49 -31.60 -2.13
CA HIS A 197 -19.36 -32.65 -1.60
C HIS A 197 -18.53 -33.62 -0.73
N GLY A 198 -18.46 -33.35 0.55
CA GLY A 198 -17.47 -33.96 1.42
C GLY A 198 -16.07 -33.58 0.96
N ASN A 199 -15.23 -34.58 0.71
CA ASN A 199 -13.85 -34.37 0.23
C ASN A 199 -13.73 -34.47 -1.30
N THR A 200 -14.83 -34.39 -2.06
CA THR A 200 -14.82 -34.48 -3.51
C THR A 200 -15.15 -33.13 -4.12
N MET A 201 -14.23 -32.62 -4.92
CA MET A 201 -14.42 -31.40 -5.71
C MET A 201 -15.32 -31.69 -6.91
N VAL A 202 -16.35 -30.88 -7.11
CA VAL A 202 -17.16 -30.85 -8.32
C VAL A 202 -17.07 -29.42 -8.85
N GLN A 203 -16.35 -29.26 -9.93
CA GLN A 203 -16.29 -27.98 -10.63
C GLN A 203 -17.55 -27.82 -11.50
N TYR A 204 -18.33 -26.79 -11.22
CA TYR A 204 -19.44 -26.41 -12.05
C TYR A 204 -18.96 -25.28 -12.96
N PRO A 205 -18.84 -25.50 -14.28
CA PRO A 205 -18.39 -24.46 -15.21
C PRO A 205 -19.33 -23.24 -15.21
N ASP A 206 -20.63 -23.48 -15.13
CA ASP A 206 -21.69 -22.48 -14.96
C ASP A 206 -22.95 -23.19 -14.47
N ILE A 207 -23.67 -22.66 -13.48
CA ILE A 207 -25.00 -23.17 -13.17
C ILE A 207 -26.04 -22.42 -14.02
N LEU A 208 -26.45 -23.10 -15.06
CA LEU A 208 -27.49 -22.66 -16.01
C LEU A 208 -28.88 -23.12 -15.56
N GLY A 209 -29.48 -22.36 -14.62
CA GLY A 209 -30.88 -22.53 -14.29
C GLY A 209 -31.18 -23.46 -13.11
N THR A 210 -32.45 -23.46 -12.72
CA THR A 210 -32.99 -24.16 -11.55
C THR A 210 -32.81 -25.68 -11.54
N THR A 211 -32.62 -26.28 -12.71
CA THR A 211 -32.42 -27.72 -12.82
C THR A 211 -31.07 -28.17 -12.32
N ASP A 212 -30.08 -27.31 -12.40
CA ASP A 212 -28.70 -27.66 -12.01
C ASP A 212 -28.49 -27.53 -10.50
N TRP A 213 -29.09 -26.52 -9.87
CA TRP A 213 -29.14 -26.43 -8.41
C TRP A 213 -29.85 -27.61 -7.73
N GLN A 214 -30.74 -28.29 -8.44
CA GLN A 214 -31.34 -29.52 -7.93
C GLN A 214 -30.34 -30.66 -7.74
N ALA A 215 -29.21 -30.57 -8.40
CA ALA A 215 -28.13 -31.55 -8.28
C ALA A 215 -27.16 -31.26 -7.09
N VAL A 216 -27.23 -30.06 -6.49
CA VAL A 216 -26.37 -29.67 -5.37
C VAL A 216 -27.01 -30.14 -4.05
N PRO A 217 -26.44 -31.13 -3.36
CA PRO A 217 -27.01 -31.69 -2.14
C PRO A 217 -26.99 -30.72 -0.95
N TYR A 218 -27.91 -30.92 0.00
CA TYR A 218 -27.89 -30.26 1.29
C TYR A 218 -26.54 -30.42 1.99
N GLY A 219 -26.01 -29.35 2.53
CA GLY A 219 -24.70 -29.33 3.22
C GLY A 219 -23.49 -29.27 2.28
N THR A 220 -23.71 -29.06 0.96
CA THR A 220 -22.62 -28.75 0.04
C THR A 220 -22.01 -27.43 0.41
N THR A 221 -20.70 -27.41 0.51
CA THR A 221 -19.91 -26.19 0.71
C THR A 221 -19.59 -25.58 -0.64
N ILE A 222 -19.75 -24.28 -0.79
CA ILE A 222 -19.36 -23.50 -1.96
C ILE A 222 -18.22 -22.59 -1.57
N ARG A 223 -17.23 -22.49 -2.43
CA ARG A 223 -16.07 -21.59 -2.28
C ARG A 223 -15.93 -20.73 -3.52
N ASN A 224 -15.57 -19.48 -3.31
CA ASN A 224 -15.20 -18.52 -4.35
C ASN A 224 -13.83 -17.86 -4.09
N ASP A 225 -13.04 -18.44 -3.21
CA ASP A 225 -11.71 -18.01 -2.82
C ASP A 225 -10.57 -18.68 -3.59
N GLY A 226 -10.88 -19.40 -4.65
CA GLY A 226 -9.91 -20.09 -5.52
C GLY A 226 -9.33 -21.39 -4.96
N TYR A 227 -9.71 -21.82 -3.74
CA TYR A 227 -9.19 -23.05 -3.11
C TYR A 227 -10.07 -24.27 -3.42
N GLY A 228 -9.44 -25.47 -3.46
CA GLY A 228 -10.14 -26.75 -3.62
C GLY A 228 -10.81 -27.25 -2.33
N CYS A 229 -11.55 -28.36 -2.40
CA CYS A 229 -12.23 -28.98 -1.24
C CYS A 229 -11.24 -29.62 -0.27
N LEU A 230 -11.35 -29.38 1.02
CA LEU A 230 -10.51 -29.99 2.04
C LEU A 230 -10.65 -31.53 2.03
N GLY A 231 -9.59 -32.27 1.67
CA GLY A 231 -9.40 -33.72 1.93
C GLY A 231 -9.86 -34.71 0.87
N GLY A 232 -9.99 -34.37 -0.39
CA GLY A 232 -10.35 -35.31 -1.47
C GLY A 232 -9.17 -36.09 -2.05
N SER A 233 -9.33 -37.42 -2.31
CA SER A 233 -8.28 -38.32 -2.81
C SER A 233 -7.98 -38.17 -4.32
N ASN A 234 -8.56 -37.20 -5.01
CA ASN A 234 -8.32 -36.85 -6.43
C ASN A 234 -7.88 -35.42 -6.64
N ASP A 235 -7.63 -34.71 -5.55
CA ASP A 235 -6.81 -33.52 -5.65
C ASP A 235 -5.44 -33.93 -6.24
N PRO A 236 -4.83 -33.17 -7.15
CA PRO A 236 -3.39 -33.09 -7.14
C PRO A 236 -3.05 -32.74 -5.70
N ALA A 237 -2.41 -33.63 -4.94
CA ALA A 237 -2.29 -33.66 -3.48
C ALA A 237 -2.52 -32.28 -2.90
N PRO A 238 -3.51 -32.07 -1.96
CA PRO A 238 -3.88 -30.75 -1.54
C PRO A 238 -2.60 -30.01 -1.51
N ASN A 239 -2.50 -28.97 -2.34
CA ASN A 239 -1.35 -28.10 -2.17
C ASN A 239 -1.42 -27.84 -0.69
N PRO A 240 -0.52 -28.36 0.15
CA PRO A 240 -0.73 -28.37 1.60
C PRO A 240 -1.20 -26.97 1.88
N ASP A 241 -2.28 -26.81 2.65
CA ASP A 241 -2.74 -25.48 3.08
C ASP A 241 -1.51 -24.63 3.07
N PRO A 242 -1.40 -23.53 2.23
CA PRO A 242 -0.10 -22.94 2.03
C PRO A 242 0.54 -23.02 3.38
N PRO A 243 1.57 -23.83 3.53
CA PRO A 243 1.92 -24.31 4.86
C PRO A 243 1.87 -23.06 5.65
N THR A 244 1.28 -23.05 6.86
CA THR A 244 1.39 -21.91 7.74
C THR A 244 2.88 -21.71 7.97
N VAL A 245 3.58 -21.45 6.89
CA VAL A 245 4.97 -21.07 6.81
C VAL A 245 4.92 -19.61 7.09
N ASN A 246 4.68 -19.33 8.39
CA ASN A 246 4.79 -17.99 8.90
C ASN A 246 6.25 -17.50 8.82
N GLU A 247 7.17 -18.36 8.42
CA GLU A 247 8.60 -18.06 8.22
C GLU A 247 9.05 -18.56 6.85
N ILE A 248 9.55 -17.66 6.03
CA ILE A 248 10.15 -17.92 4.71
C ILE A 248 11.60 -17.43 4.77
N ASN A 249 12.53 -18.27 4.34
CA ASN A 249 13.96 -17.98 4.32
C ASN A 249 14.64 -18.69 3.14
N GLN A 250 15.92 -18.46 2.92
CA GLN A 250 16.65 -19.03 1.78
C GLN A 250 16.73 -20.57 1.80
N ASP A 251 16.60 -21.21 2.95
CA ASP A 251 16.54 -22.68 3.07
C ASP A 251 15.12 -23.24 2.84
N THR A 252 14.13 -22.40 2.58
CA THR A 252 12.80 -22.84 2.18
C THR A 252 12.91 -23.65 0.89
N ALA A 253 12.32 -24.84 0.87
CA ALA A 253 12.58 -25.85 -0.15
C ALA A 253 12.33 -25.36 -1.59
N GLU A 254 11.41 -24.44 -1.74
CA GLU A 254 11.01 -23.80 -2.99
C GLU A 254 12.07 -22.82 -3.53
N PHE A 255 12.95 -22.30 -2.65
CA PHE A 255 14.06 -21.40 -2.99
C PHE A 255 15.39 -22.12 -3.27
N LEU A 256 15.43 -23.44 -3.12
CA LEU A 256 16.63 -24.26 -3.37
C LEU A 256 16.57 -25.01 -4.72
N PRO A 257 16.52 -24.35 -5.89
CA PRO A 257 16.76 -25.03 -7.15
C PRO A 257 18.20 -25.57 -7.18
N ASN A 258 18.39 -26.75 -7.77
CA ASN A 258 19.64 -27.50 -7.80
C ASN A 258 20.89 -26.61 -8.01
N GLY A 259 21.64 -26.38 -6.95
CA GLY A 259 22.98 -25.77 -7.01
C GLY A 259 23.13 -24.39 -6.40
N TRP A 260 22.08 -23.82 -5.81
CA TRP A 260 22.17 -22.57 -5.05
C TRP A 260 22.66 -22.84 -3.62
N ASN A 261 23.39 -21.87 -3.06
CA ASN A 261 23.70 -21.82 -1.64
C ASN A 261 22.38 -21.54 -0.89
N GLY A 262 22.15 -22.28 0.19
CA GLY A 262 21.12 -21.93 1.17
C GLY A 262 21.60 -20.76 2.03
N ALA A 263 20.87 -20.50 3.11
CA ALA A 263 21.17 -19.43 4.04
C ALA A 263 22.62 -19.42 4.53
N GLU A 264 23.33 -18.34 4.29
CA GLU A 264 24.74 -18.10 4.68
C GLU A 264 24.79 -17.04 5.81
N ILE A 265 25.96 -16.87 6.40
CA ILE A 265 26.18 -15.88 7.47
C ILE A 265 26.14 -14.47 6.90
N ASN A 266 25.26 -13.63 7.44
CA ASN A 266 25.07 -12.22 7.10
C ASN A 266 24.41 -11.95 5.73
N ASP A 267 23.67 -12.86 5.13
CA ASP A 267 22.96 -12.63 3.87
C ASP A 267 21.87 -11.56 3.98
N ARG A 268 21.20 -11.52 5.15
CA ARG A 268 20.16 -10.52 5.45
C ARG A 268 18.93 -10.63 4.55
N PHE A 269 18.44 -11.84 4.31
CA PHE A 269 17.19 -12.05 3.62
C PHE A 269 16.03 -11.29 4.29
N GLY A 270 15.22 -10.59 3.50
CA GLY A 270 14.12 -9.77 4.00
C GLY A 270 14.54 -8.35 4.44
N SER A 271 15.66 -7.84 3.93
CA SER A 271 16.09 -6.45 4.20
C SER A 271 15.26 -5.41 3.46
N SER A 272 14.70 -5.74 2.30
CA SER A 272 13.78 -4.91 1.52
C SER A 272 12.67 -5.78 0.96
N LEU A 273 11.47 -5.21 0.81
CA LEU A 273 10.26 -5.90 0.39
C LEU A 273 9.44 -5.00 -0.54
N THR A 274 8.89 -5.56 -1.61
CA THR A 274 7.86 -4.95 -2.44
C THR A 274 6.99 -6.02 -3.07
N THR A 275 5.83 -5.63 -3.58
CA THR A 275 4.95 -6.49 -4.38
C THR A 275 4.63 -5.83 -5.70
N GLY A 276 4.33 -6.64 -6.72
CA GLY A 276 3.89 -6.17 -8.03
C GLY A 276 3.26 -7.29 -8.85
N ASN A 277 2.64 -6.94 -9.96
CA ASN A 277 1.97 -7.86 -10.87
C ASN A 277 2.82 -8.09 -12.13
N PHE A 278 4.02 -8.70 -11.98
CA PHE A 278 5.03 -8.76 -13.05
C PHE A 278 4.71 -9.69 -14.21
N SER A 279 3.79 -10.64 -14.03
CA SER A 279 3.49 -11.67 -15.03
C SER A 279 2.00 -11.81 -15.33
N SER A 280 1.15 -11.29 -14.47
CA SER A 280 -0.30 -11.35 -14.62
C SER A 280 -0.93 -10.21 -13.79
N PRO A 281 -1.85 -9.42 -14.36
CA PRO A 281 -2.56 -8.40 -13.60
C PRO A 281 -3.46 -8.98 -12.49
N ASP A 282 -3.69 -10.31 -12.50
CA ASP A 282 -4.54 -11.01 -11.53
C ASP A 282 -3.74 -11.76 -10.46
N SER A 283 -2.39 -11.73 -10.49
CA SER A 283 -1.53 -12.39 -9.50
C SER A 283 -0.60 -11.38 -8.85
N LEU A 284 -0.45 -11.49 -7.54
CA LEU A 284 0.52 -10.70 -6.79
C LEU A 284 1.84 -11.47 -6.70
N ASP A 285 2.94 -10.82 -7.03
CA ASP A 285 4.28 -11.35 -6.89
C ASP A 285 4.99 -10.61 -5.74
N LEU A 286 5.78 -11.33 -4.93
CA LEU A 286 6.55 -10.75 -3.83
C LEU A 286 8.04 -10.70 -4.17
N VAL A 287 8.67 -9.56 -3.98
CA VAL A 287 10.12 -9.39 -4.12
C VAL A 287 10.77 -9.23 -2.76
N ILE A 288 11.84 -9.98 -2.53
CA ILE A 288 12.58 -10.01 -1.27
C ILE A 288 14.05 -9.72 -1.57
N GLY A 289 14.56 -8.62 -0.99
CA GLY A 289 15.97 -8.26 -1.13
C GLY A 289 16.87 -9.01 -0.15
N VAL A 290 18.04 -9.40 -0.64
CA VAL A 290 19.11 -10.09 0.11
C VAL A 290 20.45 -9.41 -0.21
N PRO A 291 20.64 -8.17 0.24
CA PRO A 291 21.74 -7.32 -0.25
C PRO A 291 23.14 -7.78 0.15
N SER A 292 23.24 -8.64 1.14
CA SER A 292 24.56 -9.12 1.61
C SER A 292 24.88 -10.53 1.15
N GLU A 293 24.03 -11.16 0.32
CA GLU A 293 24.28 -12.46 -0.29
C GLU A 293 25.59 -12.50 -1.07
N SER A 294 26.30 -13.61 -0.96
CA SER A 294 27.55 -13.82 -1.68
C SER A 294 27.30 -14.50 -3.02
N VAL A 295 27.65 -13.87 -4.12
CA VAL A 295 27.55 -14.47 -5.47
C VAL A 295 28.88 -15.14 -5.82
N GLY A 296 28.93 -16.44 -5.73
CA GLY A 296 30.13 -17.24 -5.95
C GLY A 296 31.23 -16.97 -4.91
N ASN A 297 32.26 -16.19 -5.24
CA ASN A 297 33.30 -15.76 -4.29
C ASN A 297 33.26 -14.27 -3.97
N THR A 298 32.24 -13.59 -4.43
CA THR A 298 32.06 -12.14 -4.28
C THR A 298 31.12 -11.88 -3.11
N SER A 299 31.64 -11.35 -2.01
CA SER A 299 30.86 -11.14 -0.78
C SER A 299 29.96 -9.92 -0.90
N ALA A 300 28.76 -10.00 -0.37
CA ALA A 300 27.78 -8.92 -0.34
C ALA A 300 27.54 -8.28 -1.72
N ALA A 301 27.54 -9.10 -2.78
CA ALA A 301 27.13 -8.66 -4.11
C ALA A 301 25.60 -8.45 -4.17
N GLY A 302 24.87 -9.25 -3.42
CA GLY A 302 23.42 -9.22 -3.28
C GLY A 302 22.66 -9.95 -4.37
N ILE A 303 21.46 -10.36 -4.00
CA ILE A 303 20.46 -10.98 -4.89
C ILE A 303 19.07 -10.48 -4.50
N ILE A 304 18.09 -10.79 -5.33
CA ILE A 304 16.67 -10.72 -4.95
C ILE A 304 16.00 -12.09 -5.14
N HIS A 305 14.95 -12.36 -4.41
CA HIS A 305 14.02 -13.44 -4.69
C HIS A 305 12.70 -12.85 -5.18
N VAL A 306 12.20 -13.35 -6.30
CA VAL A 306 10.87 -12.99 -6.82
C VAL A 306 9.98 -14.21 -6.70
N VAL A 307 9.01 -14.16 -5.80
CA VAL A 307 8.04 -15.22 -5.54
C VAL A 307 6.80 -14.92 -6.36
N THR A 308 6.57 -15.67 -7.42
CA THR A 308 5.40 -15.44 -8.28
C THR A 308 4.15 -16.11 -7.70
N ASP A 309 2.99 -15.46 -7.91
CA ASP A 309 1.68 -15.93 -7.42
C ASP A 309 1.62 -16.07 -5.88
N PHE A 310 2.22 -15.09 -5.17
CA PHE A 310 2.24 -15.03 -3.71
C PHE A 310 0.78 -14.93 -3.16
N PRO A 311 0.41 -15.61 -2.03
CA PRO A 311 1.29 -16.30 -1.08
C PRO A 311 1.65 -17.77 -1.43
N ARG A 312 1.42 -18.22 -2.64
CA ARG A 312 1.84 -19.54 -3.09
C ARG A 312 3.33 -19.52 -3.41
N ILE A 313 4.13 -20.24 -2.63
CA ILE A 313 5.60 -20.32 -2.82
C ILE A 313 5.94 -21.49 -3.77
N ASN A 314 5.33 -21.53 -4.94
CA ASN A 314 5.53 -22.65 -5.88
C ASN A 314 6.58 -22.38 -6.95
N ASN A 315 6.90 -21.10 -7.16
CA ASN A 315 7.80 -20.66 -8.21
C ASN A 315 8.56 -19.42 -7.73
N SER A 316 9.87 -19.44 -7.81
CA SER A 316 10.69 -18.28 -7.48
C SER A 316 11.80 -18.09 -8.48
N LEU A 317 12.13 -16.84 -8.75
CA LEU A 317 13.30 -16.41 -9.52
C LEU A 317 14.31 -15.85 -8.53
N HIS A 318 15.61 -15.96 -8.85
CA HIS A 318 16.70 -15.49 -8.00
C HIS A 318 17.66 -14.62 -8.80
N PRO A 319 17.22 -13.47 -9.31
CA PRO A 319 18.06 -12.62 -10.11
C PRO A 319 19.23 -12.02 -9.34
N TYR A 320 20.37 -11.92 -10.02
CA TYR A 320 21.53 -11.15 -9.59
C TYR A 320 22.27 -10.58 -10.80
N GLN A 321 23.17 -9.65 -10.58
CA GLN A 321 23.94 -9.03 -11.65
C GLN A 321 24.74 -10.07 -12.43
N GLY A 322 24.66 -10.02 -13.77
CA GLY A 322 25.41 -10.89 -14.69
C GLY A 322 24.78 -12.22 -15.01
N GLU A 323 23.61 -12.58 -14.46
CA GLU A 323 22.92 -13.82 -14.80
C GLU A 323 21.53 -13.57 -15.42
N GLY A 324 21.11 -14.48 -16.31
CA GLY A 324 19.73 -14.57 -16.80
C GLY A 324 19.21 -13.36 -17.60
N GLY A 325 20.11 -12.49 -18.05
CA GLY A 325 19.71 -11.24 -18.73
C GLY A 325 19.83 -10.00 -17.85
N TRP A 326 20.11 -10.17 -16.55
CA TRP A 326 20.37 -9.06 -15.63
C TRP A 326 21.78 -8.49 -15.87
N PRO A 327 21.91 -7.20 -16.18
CA PRO A 327 23.21 -6.59 -16.49
C PRO A 327 24.06 -6.36 -15.23
N GLY A 328 25.34 -6.09 -15.42
CA GLY A 328 26.29 -5.84 -14.35
C GLY A 328 27.30 -6.98 -14.18
N VAL A 329 28.18 -6.84 -13.24
CA VAL A 329 29.16 -7.83 -12.81
C VAL A 329 29.17 -7.80 -11.29
N PRO A 330 28.88 -8.89 -10.59
CA PRO A 330 28.88 -8.88 -9.13
C PRO A 330 30.23 -8.43 -8.58
N GLU A 331 30.28 -7.34 -7.84
CA GLU A 331 31.44 -6.83 -7.11
C GLU A 331 31.18 -6.92 -5.59
N SER A 332 32.22 -6.83 -4.80
CA SER A 332 32.06 -6.98 -3.34
C SER A 332 31.49 -5.70 -2.75
N GLY A 333 30.32 -5.82 -2.13
CA GLY A 333 29.64 -4.70 -1.48
C GLY A 333 28.63 -3.96 -2.33
N ASP A 334 28.33 -4.44 -3.57
CA ASP A 334 27.34 -3.80 -4.45
C ASP A 334 25.96 -3.69 -3.80
N GLY A 335 25.58 -4.71 -3.03
CA GLY A 335 24.32 -4.71 -2.31
C GLY A 335 23.10 -4.71 -3.23
N PHE A 336 23.13 -5.45 -4.33
CA PHE A 336 21.97 -5.64 -5.21
C PHE A 336 20.78 -6.14 -4.39
N GLY A 337 19.65 -5.45 -4.47
CA GLY A 337 18.47 -5.72 -3.62
C GLY A 337 18.48 -4.96 -2.29
N SER A 338 19.31 -3.94 -2.11
CA SER A 338 19.24 -3.05 -0.94
C SER A 338 17.94 -2.27 -0.87
N SER A 339 17.38 -1.92 -2.00
CA SER A 339 16.06 -1.32 -2.18
C SER A 339 15.37 -1.98 -3.36
N VAL A 340 14.05 -2.09 -3.30
CA VAL A 340 13.20 -2.64 -4.36
C VAL A 340 11.91 -1.81 -4.46
N ALA A 341 11.41 -1.61 -5.68
CA ALA A 341 10.14 -0.94 -5.96
C ALA A 341 9.51 -1.52 -7.22
N ALA A 342 8.19 -1.38 -7.36
CA ALA A 342 7.43 -1.86 -8.50
C ALA A 342 6.43 -0.79 -8.97
N GLY A 343 6.19 -0.74 -10.29
CA GLY A 343 5.19 0.10 -10.93
C GLY A 343 5.16 -0.08 -12.44
N ASP A 344 4.09 0.34 -13.10
CA ASP A 344 3.89 0.21 -14.56
C ASP A 344 4.45 1.44 -15.30
N PHE A 345 5.79 1.50 -15.46
CA PHE A 345 6.47 2.63 -16.10
C PHE A 345 6.23 2.74 -17.60
N ASN A 346 5.68 1.70 -18.23
CA ASN A 346 5.46 1.66 -19.67
C ASN A 346 3.98 1.63 -20.08
N GLY A 347 3.05 1.52 -19.12
CA GLY A 347 1.60 1.53 -19.31
C GLY A 347 1.06 0.29 -20.01
N ASP A 348 1.75 -0.85 -19.89
CA ASP A 348 1.34 -2.08 -20.59
C ASP A 348 0.44 -3.00 -19.73
N GLY A 349 0.23 -2.62 -18.46
CA GLY A 349 -0.64 -3.29 -17.49
C GLY A 349 0.06 -4.39 -16.70
N PHE A 350 1.38 -4.48 -16.78
CA PHE A 350 2.23 -5.31 -15.91
C PHE A 350 3.18 -4.38 -15.14
N ASP A 351 3.34 -4.62 -13.86
CA ASP A 351 4.30 -3.85 -13.09
C ASP A 351 5.74 -4.21 -13.52
N ASP A 352 6.59 -3.23 -13.53
CA ASP A 352 8.01 -3.34 -13.78
C ASP A 352 8.76 -3.35 -12.44
N LEU A 353 9.90 -3.99 -12.36
CA LEU A 353 10.69 -4.12 -11.14
C LEU A 353 11.95 -3.26 -11.18
N ILE A 354 12.13 -2.43 -10.16
CA ILE A 354 13.35 -1.65 -9.92
C ILE A 354 14.12 -2.26 -8.75
N VAL A 355 15.42 -2.44 -8.93
CA VAL A 355 16.34 -2.96 -7.90
C VAL A 355 17.51 -2.01 -7.73
N GLY A 356 17.71 -1.51 -6.52
CA GLY A 356 18.84 -0.65 -6.17
C GLY A 356 20.07 -1.44 -5.75
N SER A 357 21.24 -0.95 -6.21
CA SER A 357 22.58 -1.41 -5.83
C SER A 357 23.42 -0.19 -5.44
N PRO A 358 23.23 0.37 -4.24
CA PRO A 358 23.89 1.62 -3.85
C PRO A 358 25.40 1.50 -3.65
N GLY A 359 25.91 0.28 -3.51
CA GLY A 359 27.34 0.01 -3.38
C GLY A 359 28.08 -0.22 -4.71
N GLU A 360 27.36 -0.29 -5.84
CA GLU A 360 27.94 -0.51 -7.16
C GLU A 360 28.92 0.58 -7.57
N SER A 361 29.99 0.17 -8.21
CA SER A 361 31.03 1.08 -8.71
C SER A 361 30.76 1.55 -10.14
N VAL A 362 30.59 2.85 -10.35
CA VAL A 362 30.37 3.44 -11.68
C VAL A 362 31.65 4.09 -12.20
N ASN A 363 32.18 3.61 -13.33
CA ASN A 363 33.42 4.15 -13.95
C ASN A 363 34.62 4.20 -12.99
N GLY A 364 34.69 3.31 -11.99
CA GLY A 364 35.76 3.25 -10.99
C GLY A 364 35.57 4.22 -9.81
N LEU A 365 34.37 4.79 -9.66
CA LEU A 365 33.91 5.55 -8.49
C LEU A 365 33.25 4.55 -7.55
N GLU A 366 33.85 4.26 -6.41
CA GLU A 366 33.34 3.30 -5.42
C GLU A 366 31.99 3.79 -4.83
N ASN A 367 31.01 2.90 -4.65
CA ASN A 367 29.69 3.18 -4.07
C ASN A 367 28.95 4.36 -4.75
N ALA A 368 29.16 4.58 -6.05
CA ALA A 368 28.40 5.60 -6.77
C ALA A 368 26.93 5.21 -6.92
N GLY A 369 26.66 3.91 -7.02
CA GLY A 369 25.33 3.30 -7.04
C GLY A 369 24.68 3.27 -8.42
N ILE A 370 23.82 2.27 -8.59
CA ILE A 370 22.98 2.07 -9.78
C ILE A 370 21.58 1.62 -9.38
N ILE A 371 20.67 1.71 -10.34
CA ILE A 371 19.42 0.94 -10.34
C ILE A 371 19.39 0.02 -11.54
N THR A 372 18.75 -1.13 -11.38
CA THR A 372 18.45 -2.07 -12.45
C THR A 372 16.95 -2.16 -12.64
N ILE A 373 16.46 -2.00 -13.87
CA ILE A 373 15.05 -2.04 -14.23
C ILE A 373 14.78 -3.30 -15.03
N SER A 374 13.78 -4.08 -14.68
CA SER A 374 13.31 -5.23 -15.46
C SER A 374 11.82 -5.08 -15.73
N TYR A 375 11.45 -5.01 -17.00
CA TYR A 375 10.06 -4.80 -17.40
C TYR A 375 9.22 -6.08 -17.26
N GLY A 376 8.03 -5.92 -16.65
CA GLY A 376 7.04 -6.98 -16.57
C GLY A 376 6.39 -7.26 -17.93
N THR A 377 5.96 -8.48 -18.13
CA THR A 377 5.25 -8.90 -19.35
C THR A 377 4.40 -10.13 -19.06
N ALA A 378 3.51 -10.50 -19.97
CA ALA A 378 2.75 -11.77 -19.88
C ALA A 378 3.62 -13.04 -19.74
N ASN A 379 4.94 -12.93 -19.87
CA ASN A 379 5.88 -14.03 -19.66
C ASN A 379 6.71 -13.87 -18.37
N GLY A 380 6.43 -12.85 -17.58
CA GLY A 380 7.20 -12.43 -16.42
C GLY A 380 8.24 -11.36 -16.74
N LEU A 381 9.16 -11.13 -15.81
CA LEU A 381 10.22 -10.15 -15.95
C LEU A 381 11.16 -10.49 -17.13
N GLU A 382 11.36 -9.54 -18.04
CA GLU A 382 12.22 -9.66 -19.21
C GLU A 382 13.56 -8.94 -19.02
N THR A 383 14.35 -8.80 -20.10
CA THR A 383 15.69 -8.21 -20.07
C THR A 383 15.76 -6.88 -19.36
N ALA A 384 16.69 -6.79 -18.40
CA ALA A 384 16.89 -5.62 -17.57
C ALA A 384 17.87 -4.60 -18.19
N GLU A 385 17.73 -3.34 -17.81
CA GLU A 385 18.68 -2.27 -18.10
C GLU A 385 19.19 -1.61 -16.81
N VAL A 386 20.31 -0.88 -16.91
CA VAL A 386 20.93 -0.19 -15.77
C VAL A 386 20.92 1.31 -15.99
N LEU A 387 20.56 2.04 -14.95
CA LEU A 387 20.66 3.49 -14.88
C LEU A 387 21.54 3.93 -13.71
N HIS A 388 22.27 5.02 -13.94
CA HIS A 388 23.10 5.71 -12.95
C HIS A 388 23.28 7.18 -13.36
N GLN A 389 23.81 8.03 -12.49
CA GLN A 389 23.95 9.45 -12.76
C GLN A 389 24.87 9.82 -13.93
N ASP A 390 25.77 8.94 -14.37
CA ASP A 390 26.54 9.12 -15.61
C ASP A 390 25.82 8.62 -16.88
N THR A 391 24.59 8.10 -16.77
CA THR A 391 23.73 7.79 -17.92
C THR A 391 23.36 9.11 -18.62
N ASN A 392 23.54 9.19 -19.94
CA ASN A 392 23.50 10.45 -20.69
C ASN A 392 22.28 11.35 -20.48
N TRP A 393 21.20 10.80 -19.99
CA TRP A 393 19.91 11.49 -19.80
C TRP A 393 19.44 11.51 -18.34
N VAL A 394 20.17 10.90 -17.42
CA VAL A 394 19.93 11.03 -15.98
C VAL A 394 20.66 12.28 -15.49
N ALA A 395 19.96 13.16 -14.77
CA ALA A 395 20.54 14.38 -14.24
C ALA A 395 21.49 14.07 -13.05
N GLY A 396 22.53 14.87 -12.91
CA GLY A 396 23.57 14.65 -11.91
C GLY A 396 24.93 14.30 -12.56
N ILE A 397 25.87 13.91 -11.77
CA ILE A 397 27.19 13.38 -12.15
C ILE A 397 27.59 12.43 -11.04
N ALA A 398 27.86 11.17 -11.36
CA ALA A 398 28.28 10.19 -10.36
C ALA A 398 29.59 10.58 -9.67
N HIS A 399 29.61 10.49 -8.35
CA HIS A 399 30.81 10.60 -7.51
C HIS A 399 30.94 9.37 -6.61
N ALA A 400 32.09 9.19 -6.02
CA ALA A 400 32.26 8.11 -5.04
C ALA A 400 31.40 8.38 -3.80
N ASP A 401 30.78 7.32 -3.29
CA ASP A 401 29.89 7.33 -2.13
C ASP A 401 28.55 8.08 -2.30
N ASP A 402 28.11 8.39 -3.55
CA ASP A 402 26.81 9.00 -3.82
C ASP A 402 25.64 8.07 -3.47
N ARG A 403 25.80 6.76 -3.66
CA ARG A 403 24.80 5.73 -3.34
C ARG A 403 23.46 5.92 -4.08
N PHE A 404 23.51 6.19 -5.40
CA PHE A 404 22.33 6.23 -6.25
C PHE A 404 21.54 4.92 -6.16
N GLY A 405 20.21 5.00 -5.93
CA GLY A 405 19.37 3.83 -5.72
C GLY A 405 19.32 3.34 -4.26
N ALA A 406 19.74 4.15 -3.28
CA ALA A 406 19.62 3.78 -1.86
C ALA A 406 18.19 3.75 -1.34
N ALA A 407 17.31 4.56 -1.92
CA ALA A 407 15.88 4.58 -1.66
C ALA A 407 15.12 4.75 -2.98
N LEU A 408 13.93 4.16 -3.07
CA LEU A 408 13.08 4.15 -4.27
C LEU A 408 11.63 4.39 -3.87
N ALA A 409 10.91 5.19 -4.66
CA ALA A 409 9.45 5.34 -4.56
C ALA A 409 8.85 5.55 -5.96
N VAL A 410 7.60 5.15 -6.13
CA VAL A 410 6.89 5.11 -7.41
C VAL A 410 5.54 5.81 -7.28
N GLY A 411 5.12 6.52 -8.32
CA GLY A 411 3.80 7.13 -8.48
C GLY A 411 3.74 7.99 -9.74
N ASP A 412 2.56 8.44 -10.14
CA ASP A 412 2.31 9.24 -11.36
C ASP A 412 2.34 10.74 -11.03
N MET A 413 3.56 11.34 -11.07
CA MET A 413 3.80 12.72 -10.59
C MET A 413 3.40 13.80 -11.60
N ASP A 414 3.15 13.44 -12.86
CA ASP A 414 2.68 14.35 -13.90
C ASP A 414 1.28 14.02 -14.45
N ALA A 415 0.65 12.97 -13.89
CA ALA A 415 -0.69 12.47 -14.21
C ALA A 415 -0.85 12.12 -15.71
N ASP A 416 0.20 11.58 -16.32
CA ASP A 416 0.18 11.18 -17.72
C ASP A 416 -0.25 9.71 -17.93
N GLY A 417 -0.40 8.95 -16.82
CA GLY A 417 -0.89 7.59 -16.76
C GLY A 417 0.21 6.53 -16.87
N TYR A 418 1.46 6.92 -16.72
CA TYR A 418 2.62 6.06 -16.53
C TYR A 418 3.18 6.30 -15.14
N ASP A 419 3.59 5.26 -14.44
CA ASP A 419 4.27 5.45 -13.18
C ASP A 419 5.66 6.09 -13.38
N ASP A 420 6.05 6.96 -12.48
CA ASP A 420 7.33 7.64 -12.43
C ASP A 420 8.15 7.11 -11.26
N LEU A 421 9.46 7.33 -11.30
CA LEU A 421 10.41 6.81 -10.31
C LEU A 421 11.15 7.94 -9.60
N VAL A 422 11.12 7.94 -8.27
CA VAL A 422 12.01 8.73 -7.42
C VAL A 422 13.16 7.87 -6.94
N VAL A 423 14.39 8.33 -7.19
CA VAL A 423 15.62 7.66 -6.78
C VAL A 423 16.35 8.52 -5.75
N GLY A 424 16.54 7.97 -4.56
CA GLY A 424 17.33 8.61 -3.50
C GLY A 424 18.82 8.45 -3.71
N VAL A 425 19.58 9.51 -3.46
CA VAL A 425 21.03 9.60 -3.61
C VAL A 425 21.63 10.28 -2.35
N PRO A 426 21.53 9.62 -1.18
CA PRO A 426 21.82 10.28 0.10
C PRO A 426 23.26 10.72 0.29
N GLY A 427 24.20 10.18 -0.50
CA GLY A 427 25.57 10.57 -0.48
C GLY A 427 25.98 11.61 -1.54
N GLU A 428 25.04 12.10 -2.34
CA GLU A 428 25.29 13.03 -3.45
C GLU A 428 26.24 14.16 -3.09
N TYR A 429 27.30 14.32 -3.91
CA TYR A 429 28.37 15.28 -3.65
C TYR A 429 28.11 16.64 -4.29
N TYR A 430 27.80 17.64 -3.49
CA TYR A 430 27.55 18.99 -3.96
C TYR A 430 28.75 19.93 -3.82
N TRP A 431 29.31 20.38 -4.94
CA TRP A 431 30.41 21.34 -4.98
C TRP A 431 30.25 22.36 -6.10
N PRO A 432 29.37 23.36 -5.92
CA PRO A 432 29.06 24.32 -6.98
C PRO A 432 30.24 25.20 -7.37
N ASN A 433 31.06 25.63 -6.44
CA ASN A 433 32.34 26.32 -6.62
C ASN A 433 32.98 26.72 -5.28
N ASN A 434 34.30 26.89 -5.27
CA ASN A 434 35.07 27.29 -4.07
C ASN A 434 34.56 28.59 -3.42
N ARG A 435 33.95 29.52 -4.16
CA ARG A 435 33.43 30.76 -3.61
C ARG A 435 32.16 30.53 -2.81
N PHE A 436 31.28 29.69 -3.29
CA PHE A 436 30.04 29.31 -2.59
C PHE A 436 30.38 28.64 -1.26
N CYS A 437 31.21 27.60 -1.31
CA CYS A 437 31.62 26.85 -0.13
C CYS A 437 32.38 27.71 0.90
N THR A 438 33.16 28.70 0.44
CA THR A 438 33.83 29.67 1.34
C THR A 438 32.84 30.65 2.00
N ILE A 439 31.77 31.06 1.28
CA ILE A 439 30.79 32.05 1.81
C ILE A 439 29.79 31.40 2.73
N ARG A 440 29.29 30.21 2.38
CA ARG A 440 28.29 29.46 3.16
C ARG A 440 28.89 28.67 4.32
N GLY A 441 30.17 28.40 4.28
CA GLY A 441 30.91 27.53 5.20
C GLY A 441 31.35 26.26 4.48
N ALA A 442 32.39 25.60 4.98
CA ALA A 442 32.86 24.32 4.43
C ALA A 442 31.74 23.23 4.54
N ASP A 443 30.91 23.36 5.54
CA ASP A 443 29.83 22.42 5.85
C ASP A 443 28.61 22.52 4.91
N ALA A 444 28.61 23.42 3.93
CA ALA A 444 27.58 23.54 2.89
C ALA A 444 28.00 22.88 1.56
N CYS A 445 29.09 22.16 1.54
CA CYS A 445 29.63 21.49 0.35
C CYS A 445 30.25 20.17 0.75
N GLY A 446 29.93 19.12 0.02
CA GLY A 446 30.33 17.75 0.31
C GLY A 446 29.16 16.81 0.01
N HIS A 447 29.09 15.71 0.70
CA HIS A 447 27.95 14.77 0.60
C HIS A 447 26.76 15.37 1.34
N VAL A 448 25.80 15.88 0.60
CA VAL A 448 24.59 16.56 1.16
C VAL A 448 23.31 15.80 0.84
N GLY A 449 23.38 14.94 -0.17
CA GLY A 449 22.27 14.17 -0.69
C GLY A 449 21.43 14.89 -1.75
N ALA A 450 20.73 14.08 -2.53
CA ALA A 450 19.82 14.49 -3.60
C ALA A 450 18.76 13.41 -3.88
N ILE A 451 17.81 13.75 -4.75
CA ILE A 451 16.94 12.80 -5.43
C ILE A 451 17.00 13.05 -6.94
N ASN A 452 16.79 11.99 -7.72
CA ASN A 452 16.40 12.07 -9.11
C ASN A 452 14.93 11.67 -9.25
N VAL A 453 14.18 12.34 -10.11
CA VAL A 453 12.83 11.97 -10.54
C VAL A 453 12.89 11.63 -12.02
N ILE A 454 12.56 10.41 -12.38
CA ILE A 454 12.66 9.87 -13.74
C ILE A 454 11.25 9.47 -14.19
N TYR A 455 10.78 10.06 -15.29
CA TYR A 455 9.39 9.91 -15.72
C TYR A 455 9.17 8.67 -16.60
N GLY A 456 7.99 8.06 -16.41
CA GLY A 456 7.49 6.98 -17.23
C GLY A 456 7.16 7.42 -18.67
N SER A 457 6.97 6.48 -19.56
CA SER A 457 6.57 6.75 -20.94
C SER A 457 6.13 5.46 -21.63
N PRO A 458 5.45 5.51 -22.80
CA PRO A 458 5.11 4.30 -23.58
C PRO A 458 6.29 3.37 -23.94
N THR A 459 7.49 3.73 -23.56
CA THR A 459 8.72 2.94 -23.81
C THR A 459 9.48 2.62 -22.54
N GLY A 460 8.87 2.81 -21.40
CA GLY A 460 9.47 2.70 -20.07
C GLY A 460 10.07 4.01 -19.58
N LEU A 461 10.90 3.97 -18.55
CA LEU A 461 11.54 5.15 -17.98
C LEU A 461 12.32 5.94 -19.02
N SER A 462 12.13 7.25 -19.06
CA SER A 462 12.73 8.12 -20.06
C SER A 462 13.31 9.39 -19.43
N GLY A 463 14.43 9.85 -19.96
CA GLY A 463 15.13 11.01 -19.42
C GLY A 463 14.90 12.33 -20.17
N TRP A 464 13.78 12.46 -20.87
CA TRP A 464 13.53 13.70 -21.62
C TRP A 464 13.20 14.87 -20.72
N ASP A 465 12.69 14.63 -19.50
CA ASP A 465 12.32 15.64 -18.51
C ASP A 465 12.74 15.23 -17.08
N ASP A 466 13.82 14.42 -16.93
CA ASP A 466 14.39 14.03 -15.63
C ASP A 466 14.67 15.27 -14.74
N HIS A 467 14.24 15.20 -13.51
CA HIS A 467 14.44 16.24 -12.51
C HIS A 467 15.44 15.80 -11.43
N TYR A 468 16.29 16.73 -11.01
CA TYR A 468 17.24 16.56 -9.92
C TYR A 468 17.00 17.60 -8.84
N PHE A 469 16.82 17.16 -7.62
CA PHE A 469 16.59 18.03 -6.47
C PHE A 469 17.52 17.69 -5.31
N GLY A 470 18.06 18.73 -4.69
CA GLY A 470 18.74 18.71 -3.41
C GLY A 470 18.39 19.97 -2.65
N GLN A 471 18.67 20.04 -1.36
CA GLN A 471 18.36 21.23 -0.56
C GLN A 471 19.08 22.52 -1.04
N ASN A 472 20.08 22.42 -1.90
CA ASN A 472 20.71 23.55 -2.59
C ASN A 472 20.00 23.94 -3.89
N THR A 473 19.01 23.21 -4.35
CA THR A 473 18.16 23.58 -5.48
C THR A 473 17.35 24.82 -5.13
N SER A 474 17.22 25.74 -6.08
CA SER A 474 16.49 26.99 -5.86
C SER A 474 15.04 26.72 -5.46
N ARG A 475 14.62 27.23 -4.34
CA ARG A 475 13.31 27.12 -3.69
C ARG A 475 13.06 25.80 -2.93
N VAL A 476 13.94 24.84 -2.94
CA VAL A 476 13.85 23.73 -1.98
C VAL A 476 14.17 24.31 -0.60
N ALA A 477 13.27 24.11 0.36
CA ALA A 477 13.41 24.63 1.72
C ALA A 477 14.49 23.87 2.50
N GLY A 478 15.09 24.49 3.49
CA GLY A 478 16.22 23.95 4.21
C GLY A 478 17.53 24.66 3.82
N ILE A 479 18.61 24.18 4.34
CA ILE A 479 19.98 24.59 4.01
C ILE A 479 20.83 23.32 4.06
N ALA A 480 21.30 22.86 2.94
CA ALA A 480 22.14 21.68 2.87
C ALA A 480 23.42 21.83 3.71
N HIS A 481 23.70 20.83 4.53
CA HIS A 481 24.95 20.64 5.25
C HIS A 481 25.56 19.29 4.85
N VAL A 482 26.82 19.14 5.12
CA VAL A 482 27.52 17.86 4.89
C VAL A 482 26.87 16.78 5.79
N ASP A 483 26.61 15.64 5.19
CA ASP A 483 26.04 14.46 5.81
C ASP A 483 24.57 14.65 6.29
N ASP A 484 23.79 15.56 5.67
CA ASP A 484 22.34 15.67 5.93
C ASP A 484 21.55 14.46 5.40
N GLU A 485 22.11 13.76 4.40
CA GLU A 485 21.52 12.56 3.78
C GLU A 485 20.12 12.82 3.16
N PHE A 486 19.94 13.96 2.47
CA PHE A 486 18.71 14.22 1.71
C PHE A 486 18.48 13.11 0.67
N GLY A 487 17.31 12.49 0.66
CA GLY A 487 17.00 11.34 -0.18
C GLY A 487 17.36 9.98 0.45
N ALA A 488 17.64 9.92 1.76
CA ALA A 488 17.83 8.65 2.46
C ALA A 488 16.54 7.84 2.59
N ALA A 489 15.40 8.51 2.58
CA ALA A 489 14.06 7.93 2.46
C ALA A 489 13.25 8.78 1.48
N VAL A 490 12.38 8.15 0.71
CA VAL A 490 11.46 8.80 -0.23
C VAL A 490 10.09 8.11 -0.18
N ALA A 491 9.03 8.89 -0.38
CA ALA A 491 7.67 8.38 -0.52
C ALA A 491 6.89 9.27 -1.49
N VAL A 492 5.86 8.73 -2.15
CA VAL A 492 5.10 9.39 -3.21
C VAL A 492 3.60 9.22 -2.96
N GLY A 493 2.79 10.27 -3.20
CA GLY A 493 1.32 10.24 -3.12
C GLY A 493 0.71 11.63 -3.20
N ASP A 494 -0.56 11.75 -3.59
CA ASP A 494 -1.29 13.00 -3.82
C ASP A 494 -1.71 13.67 -2.49
N ILE A 495 -0.83 14.51 -1.92
CA ILE A 495 -1.00 15.17 -0.61
C ILE A 495 -2.01 16.32 -0.66
N ASP A 496 -2.13 17.01 -1.80
CA ASP A 496 -3.00 18.17 -1.93
C ASP A 496 -4.28 17.91 -2.73
N GLY A 497 -4.48 16.70 -3.21
CA GLY A 497 -5.70 16.22 -3.88
C GLY A 497 -5.88 16.84 -5.26
N ASP A 498 -4.80 17.24 -5.91
CA ASP A 498 -4.86 17.89 -7.22
C ASP A 498 -4.74 16.90 -8.40
N GLY A 499 -4.47 15.62 -8.09
CA GLY A 499 -4.39 14.50 -9.02
C GLY A 499 -3.00 14.27 -9.60
N TYR A 500 -1.97 14.90 -9.05
CA TYR A 500 -0.56 14.67 -9.31
C TYR A 500 0.09 14.13 -8.03
N ASP A 501 0.84 13.07 -8.13
CA ASP A 501 1.53 12.57 -6.94
C ASP A 501 2.69 13.49 -6.52
N ASP A 502 2.80 13.70 -5.22
CA ASP A 502 3.80 14.54 -4.57
C ASP A 502 4.94 13.69 -3.99
N VAL A 503 6.12 14.28 -3.84
CA VAL A 503 7.32 13.61 -3.35
C VAL A 503 7.68 14.08 -1.95
N VAL A 504 7.73 13.15 -1.00
CA VAL A 504 8.27 13.39 0.35
C VAL A 504 9.68 12.85 0.44
N VAL A 505 10.62 13.70 0.85
CA VAL A 505 12.05 13.39 0.91
C VAL A 505 12.54 13.50 2.34
N GLY A 506 13.06 12.41 2.88
CA GLY A 506 13.68 12.36 4.21
C GLY A 506 15.15 12.78 4.18
N SER A 507 15.55 13.52 5.20
CA SER A 507 16.92 13.93 5.51
C SER A 507 17.19 13.60 6.98
N PRO A 508 17.44 12.34 7.35
CA PRO A 508 17.48 11.93 8.77
C PRO A 508 18.65 12.52 9.54
N GLN A 509 19.65 13.06 8.88
CA GLN A 509 20.79 13.72 9.49
C GLN A 509 20.75 15.25 9.34
N GLU A 510 19.64 15.82 8.88
CA GLU A 510 19.44 17.28 8.71
C GLU A 510 19.91 18.06 9.93
N TYR A 511 20.76 19.06 9.70
CA TYR A 511 21.41 19.82 10.76
C TYR A 511 20.61 21.05 11.18
N TYR A 512 20.04 21.04 12.38
CA TYR A 512 19.29 22.17 12.91
C TYR A 512 20.14 23.14 13.72
N TRP A 513 20.35 24.35 13.19
CA TRP A 513 21.09 25.43 13.83
C TRP A 513 20.38 26.77 13.75
N PRO A 514 19.31 27.01 14.52
CA PRO A 514 18.55 28.27 14.42
C PRO A 514 19.36 29.50 14.87
N ASN A 515 20.18 29.42 15.88
CA ASN A 515 21.16 30.41 16.31
C ASN A 515 21.92 29.97 17.57
N ALA A 516 23.11 30.55 17.79
CA ALA A 516 23.98 30.24 18.96
C ALA A 516 23.30 30.42 20.33
N ARG A 517 22.32 31.30 20.47
CA ARG A 517 21.58 31.49 21.73
C ARG A 517 20.58 30.37 22.00
N TYR A 518 19.97 29.87 20.97
CA TYR A 518 19.07 28.70 21.02
C TYR A 518 19.91 27.45 21.38
N CYS A 519 20.95 27.21 20.62
CA CYS A 519 21.84 26.05 20.80
C CYS A 519 22.58 26.02 22.16
N ALA A 520 22.74 27.18 22.83
CA ALA A 520 23.22 27.24 24.21
C ALA A 520 22.22 26.71 25.26
N ARG A 521 20.95 26.51 24.88
CA ARG A 521 19.86 26.05 25.77
C ARG A 521 19.22 24.73 25.37
N TYR A 522 19.27 24.41 24.09
CA TYR A 522 18.63 23.26 23.46
C TYR A 522 19.66 22.54 22.61
N SER A 523 19.41 21.28 22.32
CA SER A 523 20.25 20.53 21.40
C SER A 523 20.21 21.16 20.01
N CYS A 524 21.36 21.29 19.37
CA CYS A 524 21.51 21.65 17.97
C CYS A 524 22.49 20.68 17.36
N GLY A 525 22.22 20.21 16.16
CA GLY A 525 22.99 19.20 15.47
C GLY A 525 22.09 18.47 14.50
N GLN A 526 22.46 17.27 14.15
CA GLN A 526 21.70 16.39 13.28
C GLN A 526 20.44 15.91 14.00
N VAL A 527 19.28 16.33 13.56
CA VAL A 527 17.99 16.05 14.18
C VAL A 527 17.02 15.37 13.21
N GLY A 528 17.25 15.55 11.93
CA GLY A 528 16.39 15.08 10.83
C GLY A 528 15.28 16.04 10.45
N ALA A 529 14.84 15.90 9.20
CA ALA A 529 13.76 16.67 8.59
C ALA A 529 13.15 15.92 7.40
N ILE A 530 12.03 16.43 6.91
CA ILE A 530 11.45 16.08 5.62
C ILE A 530 11.23 17.31 4.76
N ASN A 531 11.34 17.15 3.44
CA ASN A 531 10.85 18.09 2.44
C ASN A 531 9.68 17.48 1.68
N VAL A 532 8.72 18.30 1.25
CA VAL A 532 7.62 17.92 0.35
C VAL A 532 7.74 18.74 -0.92
N LEU A 533 7.84 18.08 -2.05
CA LEU A 533 7.87 18.68 -3.39
C LEU A 533 6.60 18.26 -4.14
N TYR A 534 5.89 19.24 -4.71
CA TYR A 534 4.58 18.99 -5.30
C TYR A 534 4.64 18.60 -6.78
N GLY A 535 3.81 17.63 -7.16
CA GLY A 535 3.60 17.22 -8.55
C GLY A 535 2.90 18.30 -9.38
N SER A 536 2.92 18.17 -10.68
CA SER A 536 2.18 19.03 -11.62
C SER A 536 2.26 18.46 -13.03
N ALA A 537 1.43 18.95 -13.96
CA ALA A 537 1.47 18.58 -15.38
C ALA A 537 2.82 18.82 -16.10
N ASP A 538 3.75 19.51 -15.48
CA ASP A 538 5.13 19.69 -15.96
C ASP A 538 6.12 18.87 -15.07
N GLY A 539 5.61 17.89 -14.32
CA GLY A 539 6.34 17.06 -13.35
C GLY A 539 6.54 17.74 -11.99
N VAL A 540 7.42 17.19 -11.15
CA VAL A 540 7.68 17.67 -9.79
C VAL A 540 8.26 19.08 -9.78
N THR A 541 7.72 19.96 -8.93
CA THR A 541 8.13 21.37 -8.83
C THR A 541 8.70 21.71 -7.46
N THR A 542 9.44 22.83 -7.39
CA THR A 542 9.89 23.45 -6.13
C THR A 542 9.01 24.65 -5.74
N THR A 543 7.82 24.75 -6.33
CA THR A 543 6.86 25.82 -6.00
C THR A 543 6.05 25.38 -4.80
N ASP A 544 5.95 26.24 -3.79
CA ASP A 544 5.24 26.00 -2.53
C ASP A 544 5.73 24.79 -1.74
N ASP A 545 7.01 24.38 -1.93
CA ASP A 545 7.74 23.38 -1.16
C ASP A 545 7.54 23.53 0.36
N HIS A 546 7.30 22.44 1.05
CA HIS A 546 7.18 22.40 2.50
C HIS A 546 8.36 21.68 3.17
N TYR A 547 8.73 22.17 4.36
CA TYR A 547 9.80 21.61 5.20
C TYR A 547 9.28 21.40 6.64
N PHE A 548 9.46 20.21 7.15
CA PHE A 548 9.09 19.86 8.52
C PHE A 548 10.22 19.13 9.25
N ALA A 549 10.37 19.50 10.51
CA ALA A 549 11.19 18.81 11.51
C ALA A 549 10.45 18.90 12.85
N GLN A 550 10.79 18.08 13.82
CA GLN A 550 10.14 18.13 15.15
C GLN A 550 10.24 19.51 15.85
N ASN A 551 11.07 20.43 15.35
CA ASN A 551 11.10 21.83 15.79
C ASN A 551 10.16 22.75 15.01
N SER A 552 9.51 22.27 13.97
CA SER A 552 8.53 23.03 13.19
C SER A 552 7.30 23.33 14.03
N SER A 553 6.66 24.48 13.73
CA SER A 553 5.48 24.91 14.49
C SER A 553 4.35 23.89 14.33
N ARG A 554 3.83 23.37 15.42
CA ARG A 554 2.78 22.36 15.54
C ARG A 554 3.18 20.92 15.25
N VAL A 555 4.40 20.63 14.85
CA VAL A 555 4.90 19.25 14.82
C VAL A 555 5.15 18.83 16.27
N ALA A 556 4.53 17.75 16.69
CA ALA A 556 4.67 17.22 18.04
C ALA A 556 6.03 16.52 18.21
N GLY A 557 6.41 16.29 19.45
CA GLY A 557 7.73 15.78 19.77
C GLY A 557 8.68 16.92 20.19
N ARG A 558 9.92 16.58 20.33
CA ARG A 558 10.99 17.51 20.68
C ARG A 558 12.27 17.08 19.98
N SER A 559 12.68 17.82 19.03
CA SER A 559 13.92 17.57 18.32
C SER A 559 15.13 17.56 19.24
N GLU A 560 15.83 16.46 19.31
CA GLU A 560 17.11 16.25 19.96
C GLU A 560 18.14 15.74 18.94
N VAL A 561 19.41 15.82 19.29
CA VAL A 561 20.48 15.39 18.38
C VAL A 561 20.45 13.87 18.27
N GLY A 562 20.40 13.37 17.04
CA GLY A 562 20.39 11.97 16.72
C GLY A 562 19.01 11.33 16.56
N ASP A 563 17.89 12.09 16.65
CA ASP A 563 16.52 11.55 16.57
C ASP A 563 16.22 10.92 15.22
N ARG A 564 16.89 11.37 14.14
CA ARG A 564 16.73 10.85 12.77
C ARG A 564 15.29 10.95 12.24
N PHE A 565 14.61 12.07 12.48
CA PHE A 565 13.29 12.35 11.94
C PHE A 565 13.34 12.33 10.40
N GLY A 566 12.47 11.54 9.75
CA GLY A 566 12.48 11.31 8.31
C GLY A 566 13.37 10.13 7.87
N ALA A 567 13.75 9.24 8.80
CA ALA A 567 14.51 8.03 8.46
C ALA A 567 13.65 6.95 7.77
N ALA A 568 12.36 6.94 8.06
CA ALA A 568 11.37 6.10 7.41
C ALA A 568 10.15 6.95 7.07
N LEU A 569 9.50 6.66 5.95
CA LEU A 569 8.34 7.38 5.44
C LEU A 569 7.30 6.39 4.93
N ALA A 570 6.03 6.69 5.17
CA ALA A 570 4.91 6.06 4.49
C ALA A 570 3.87 7.14 4.16
N ILE A 571 3.12 6.95 3.09
CA ILE A 571 2.15 7.94 2.60
C ILE A 571 0.86 7.25 2.18
N GLY A 572 -0.28 7.89 2.46
CA GLY A 572 -1.61 7.40 2.10
C GLY A 572 -2.71 8.16 2.83
N ASP A 573 -3.93 8.13 2.33
CA ASP A 573 -5.11 8.78 2.91
C ASP A 573 -5.62 7.98 4.12
N ILE A 574 -5.12 8.31 5.31
CA ILE A 574 -5.35 7.56 6.56
C ILE A 574 -6.77 7.74 7.08
N ASP A 575 -7.32 8.95 6.96
CA ASP A 575 -8.65 9.29 7.51
C ASP A 575 -9.75 9.36 6.45
N ALA A 576 -9.45 8.96 5.22
CA ALA A 576 -10.32 8.89 4.07
C ALA A 576 -10.97 10.24 3.71
N ASP A 577 -10.20 11.33 3.84
CA ASP A 577 -10.65 12.68 3.51
C ASP A 577 -10.30 13.09 2.06
N GLY A 578 -9.58 12.27 1.33
CA GLY A 578 -9.20 12.44 -0.07
C GLY A 578 -7.86 13.15 -0.29
N PHE A 579 -7.04 13.30 0.74
CA PHE A 579 -5.69 13.85 0.71
C PHE A 579 -4.72 12.83 1.32
N ALA A 580 -3.60 12.56 0.69
CA ALA A 580 -2.63 11.65 1.26
C ALA A 580 -1.92 12.28 2.48
N ASP A 581 -1.81 11.51 3.56
CA ASP A 581 -1.14 11.85 4.80
C ASP A 581 0.26 11.27 4.85
N VAL A 582 1.14 11.85 5.65
CA VAL A 582 2.54 11.44 5.75
C VAL A 582 2.86 10.92 7.14
N VAL A 583 3.28 9.66 7.21
CA VAL A 583 3.82 9.03 8.42
C VAL A 583 5.34 9.13 8.39
N ILE A 584 5.92 9.63 9.48
CA ILE A 584 7.33 9.98 9.57
C ILE A 584 7.95 9.28 10.76
N GLY A 585 8.92 8.40 10.52
CA GLY A 585 9.69 7.71 11.55
C GLY A 585 10.86 8.55 12.05
N ALA A 586 11.10 8.47 13.35
CA ALA A 586 12.25 9.01 14.07
C ALA A 586 12.77 7.92 15.02
N PRO A 587 13.47 6.88 14.51
CA PRO A 587 13.75 5.66 15.26
C PRO A 587 14.68 5.86 16.45
N ASP A 588 15.42 6.94 16.50
CA ASP A 588 16.30 7.29 17.62
C ASP A 588 15.73 8.41 18.52
N ASP A 589 14.41 8.77 18.36
CA ASP A 589 13.79 9.82 19.20
C ASP A 589 13.95 9.52 20.68
N ASN A 590 14.32 10.57 21.42
CA ASN A 590 14.62 10.47 22.85
C ASN A 590 13.37 10.71 23.71
N TYR A 591 12.79 9.68 24.29
CA TYR A 591 11.73 9.86 25.28
C TYR A 591 12.24 10.33 26.63
N ARG A 592 12.01 11.59 26.96
CA ARG A 592 12.42 12.20 28.24
C ARG A 592 11.29 13.01 28.88
N PRO A 593 10.23 12.38 29.38
CA PRO A 593 9.06 13.09 29.92
C PRO A 593 9.41 13.92 31.14
N SER A 594 10.38 13.48 31.96
CA SER A 594 10.98 14.25 33.06
C SER A 594 12.21 13.54 33.64
N ASN A 595 13.16 14.33 34.19
CA ASN A 595 14.28 13.76 34.92
C ASN A 595 13.85 12.89 36.13
N TYR A 596 12.65 13.10 36.68
CA TYR A 596 12.09 12.29 37.75
C TYR A 596 11.64 10.92 37.21
N TYR A 597 10.98 10.89 36.07
CA TYR A 597 10.53 9.65 35.43
C TYR A 597 11.71 8.73 35.09
N CYS A 598 12.74 9.27 34.43
CA CYS A 598 13.95 8.53 34.09
C CYS A 598 14.73 7.99 35.30
N ARG A 599 14.70 8.72 36.43
CA ARG A 599 15.30 8.22 37.67
C ARG A 599 14.51 7.12 38.36
N VAL A 600 13.19 7.11 38.23
CA VAL A 600 12.31 6.13 38.90
C VAL A 600 12.19 4.84 38.12
N ARG A 601 12.06 4.95 36.79
CA ARG A 601 11.92 3.81 35.85
C ARG A 601 13.26 3.20 35.43
N GLY A 602 14.35 3.94 35.59
CA GLY A 602 15.69 3.55 35.14
C GLY A 602 16.11 4.35 33.90
N THR A 603 17.41 4.35 33.63
CA THR A 603 17.94 5.05 32.42
C THR A 603 17.57 4.38 31.13
N SER A 604 17.26 3.09 31.16
CA SER A 604 16.79 2.32 29.97
C SER A 604 15.38 2.69 29.51
N ALA A 605 14.58 3.36 30.36
CA ALA A 605 13.25 3.86 29.95
C ALA A 605 13.30 5.29 29.38
N CYS A 606 14.48 5.80 29.09
CA CYS A 606 14.71 7.16 28.59
C CYS A 606 15.96 7.17 27.73
N GLY A 607 15.84 7.67 26.54
CA GLY A 607 16.89 7.67 25.52
C GLY A 607 16.28 7.36 24.17
N ASN A 608 17.07 6.90 23.25
CA ASN A 608 16.66 6.54 21.89
C ASN A 608 15.65 5.39 21.95
N VAL A 609 14.37 5.69 21.97
CA VAL A 609 13.28 4.71 22.03
C VAL A 609 12.52 4.64 20.70
N GLY A 610 12.66 5.70 19.90
CA GLY A 610 11.95 5.89 18.65
C GLY A 610 10.56 6.50 18.80
N ALA A 611 10.10 7.09 17.73
CA ALA A 611 8.79 7.72 17.62
C ALA A 611 8.30 7.79 16.17
N VAL A 612 7.00 8.02 16.01
CA VAL A 612 6.34 8.27 14.74
C VAL A 612 5.51 9.54 14.84
N ASN A 613 5.64 10.43 13.85
CA ASN A 613 4.74 11.55 13.63
C ASN A 613 3.84 11.28 12.42
N ILE A 614 2.61 11.79 12.44
CA ILE A 614 1.67 11.77 11.32
C ILE A 614 1.26 13.20 11.03
N LEU A 615 1.50 13.66 9.82
CA LEU A 615 1.07 14.97 9.32
C LEU A 615 0.01 14.76 8.24
N TYR A 616 -1.03 15.58 8.28
CA TYR A 616 -2.21 15.42 7.43
C TYR A 616 -2.14 16.26 6.15
N GLY A 617 -2.53 15.64 5.04
CA GLY A 617 -2.72 16.28 3.75
C GLY A 617 -3.88 17.29 3.77
N THR A 618 -3.89 18.24 2.90
CA THR A 618 -4.99 19.19 2.70
C THR A 618 -4.88 19.82 1.31
N ALA A 619 -5.95 20.38 0.77
CA ALA A 619 -5.95 21.16 -0.49
C ALA A 619 -4.94 22.34 -0.55
N ASN A 620 -4.09 22.53 0.44
CA ASN A 620 -2.99 23.49 0.44
C ASN A 620 -1.66 22.78 0.77
N GLY A 621 -1.59 21.50 0.58
CA GLY A 621 -0.46 20.65 0.86
C GLY A 621 -0.40 20.17 2.31
N LEU A 622 0.73 19.58 2.69
CA LEU A 622 0.95 18.94 3.98
C LEU A 622 0.86 19.94 5.13
N ASN A 623 0.15 19.58 6.21
CA ASN A 623 -0.11 20.45 7.35
C ASN A 623 0.17 19.76 8.68
N ALA A 624 0.85 20.48 9.58
CA ALA A 624 1.08 20.03 10.95
C ALA A 624 -0.08 20.36 11.93
N ALA A 625 -1.22 20.85 11.45
CA ALA A 625 -2.39 21.06 12.30
C ALA A 625 -3.14 19.74 12.48
N GLY A 626 -3.16 19.22 13.68
CA GLY A 626 -3.74 17.91 13.96
C GLY A 626 -2.70 16.79 14.03
N ASP A 627 -1.40 17.14 13.89
CA ASP A 627 -0.29 16.20 14.03
C ASP A 627 -0.51 15.19 15.16
N GLN A 628 -0.30 13.92 14.86
CA GLN A 628 -0.29 12.85 15.84
C GLN A 628 1.13 12.38 16.10
N PHE A 629 1.40 12.02 17.33
CA PHE A 629 2.72 11.57 17.78
C PHE A 629 2.58 10.31 18.63
N PHE A 630 3.29 9.27 18.24
CA PHE A 630 3.29 7.98 18.92
C PHE A 630 4.70 7.52 19.24
N ASN A 631 4.83 6.92 20.42
CA ASN A 631 5.96 6.06 20.81
C ASN A 631 5.43 4.97 21.75
N GLN A 632 6.20 3.98 22.06
CA GLN A 632 5.77 2.85 22.91
C GLN A 632 5.32 3.27 24.34
N ASN A 633 5.59 4.49 24.81
CA ASN A 633 5.02 5.03 26.05
C ASN A 633 3.69 5.81 25.83
N SER A 634 3.18 5.91 24.62
CA SER A 634 1.89 6.53 24.32
C SER A 634 0.77 5.70 24.95
N SER A 635 -0.28 6.39 25.44
CA SER A 635 -1.39 5.69 26.08
C SER A 635 -2.17 4.86 25.07
N GLY A 636 -2.23 3.56 25.27
CA GLY A 636 -2.92 2.61 24.40
C GLY A 636 -1.98 1.75 23.56
N ILE A 637 -0.70 2.11 23.50
CA ILE A 637 0.33 1.26 22.91
C ILE A 637 0.79 0.25 23.96
N GLU A 638 0.85 -1.00 23.60
CA GLU A 638 1.35 -2.09 24.43
C GLU A 638 2.89 -2.02 24.50
N GLU A 639 3.48 -2.62 25.50
CA GLU A 639 4.90 -2.55 25.82
C GLU A 639 5.35 -1.21 26.45
N LEU A 640 6.59 -1.20 26.92
CA LEU A 640 7.23 -0.04 27.52
C LEU A 640 8.52 0.24 26.79
N ALA A 641 8.61 1.41 26.19
CA ALA A 641 9.79 1.84 25.48
C ALA A 641 11.07 1.63 26.30
N GLN A 642 12.04 1.04 25.67
CA GLN A 642 13.41 0.86 26.17
C GLN A 642 14.39 1.58 25.23
N THR A 643 15.60 1.81 25.68
CA THR A 643 16.62 2.46 24.85
C THR A 643 17.09 1.49 23.78
N GLY A 644 17.01 1.89 22.55
CA GLY A 644 17.44 1.13 21.38
C GLY A 644 16.33 0.35 20.69
N ASP A 645 15.05 0.52 21.09
CA ASP A 645 13.93 -0.21 20.47
C ASP A 645 13.71 0.17 18.99
N GLU A 646 14.10 1.41 18.62
CA GLU A 646 14.01 1.90 17.25
C GLU A 646 12.56 1.91 16.69
N PHE A 647 11.56 2.21 17.53
CA PHE A 647 10.16 2.33 17.09
C PHE A 647 10.01 3.38 15.98
N GLY A 648 9.47 2.97 14.84
CA GLY A 648 9.38 3.80 13.64
C GLY A 648 10.56 3.64 12.66
N ALA A 649 11.37 2.58 12.81
CA ALA A 649 12.45 2.28 11.86
C ALA A 649 11.94 1.80 10.50
N ALA A 650 10.77 1.18 10.46
CA ALA A 650 10.08 0.75 9.24
C ALA A 650 8.58 1.07 9.39
N LEU A 651 7.94 1.44 8.29
CA LEU A 651 6.54 1.89 8.26
C LEU A 651 5.84 1.33 7.02
N SER A 652 4.58 0.93 7.18
CA SER A 652 3.71 0.56 6.06
C SER A 652 2.26 0.92 6.38
N LEU A 653 1.51 1.36 5.37
CA LEU A 653 0.09 1.69 5.46
C LEU A 653 -0.74 0.72 4.60
N GLY A 654 -1.92 0.35 5.08
CA GLY A 654 -2.89 -0.47 4.36
C GLY A 654 -4.11 -0.77 5.21
N ASP A 655 -5.25 -1.05 4.61
CA ASP A 655 -6.50 -1.40 5.30
C ASP A 655 -6.49 -2.89 5.68
N LEU A 656 -6.05 -3.20 6.90
CA LEU A 656 -5.93 -4.57 7.42
C LEU A 656 -7.26 -5.17 7.88
N ASN A 657 -8.18 -4.31 8.29
CA ASN A 657 -9.45 -4.73 8.86
C ASN A 657 -10.64 -4.51 7.91
N SER A 658 -10.40 -4.02 6.71
CA SER A 658 -11.39 -3.74 5.66
C SER A 658 -12.48 -2.75 6.10
N ASP A 659 -12.12 -1.75 6.92
CA ASP A 659 -13.06 -0.72 7.38
C ASP A 659 -13.01 0.57 6.52
N GLY A 660 -12.12 0.64 5.54
CA GLY A 660 -11.97 1.74 4.60
C GLY A 660 -11.05 2.87 5.08
N PHE A 661 -10.34 2.68 6.19
CA PHE A 661 -9.29 3.55 6.69
C PHE A 661 -7.96 2.82 6.66
N LEU A 662 -6.88 3.51 6.36
CA LEU A 662 -5.57 2.87 6.36
C LEU A 662 -5.07 2.66 7.79
N ASP A 663 -4.64 1.43 8.07
CA ASP A 663 -3.98 1.04 9.31
C ASP A 663 -2.46 1.21 9.15
N LEU A 664 -1.77 1.38 10.26
CA LEU A 664 -0.33 1.64 10.30
C LEU A 664 0.41 0.49 10.98
N VAL A 665 1.36 -0.10 10.25
CA VAL A 665 2.31 -1.08 10.78
C VAL A 665 3.65 -0.38 11.03
N ILE A 666 4.17 -0.53 12.25
CA ILE A 666 5.39 0.16 12.74
C ILE A 666 6.40 -0.88 13.19
N GLY A 667 7.56 -0.91 12.58
CA GLY A 667 8.69 -1.73 13.02
C GLY A 667 9.45 -1.12 14.19
N ALA A 668 9.84 -1.97 15.14
CA ALA A 668 10.72 -1.69 16.28
C ALA A 668 11.80 -2.77 16.35
N PRO A 669 12.75 -2.81 15.40
CA PRO A 669 13.70 -3.92 15.25
C PRO A 669 14.69 -4.08 16.41
N GLY A 670 14.87 -3.05 17.24
CA GLY A 670 15.71 -3.10 18.44
C GLY A 670 15.00 -3.59 19.70
N GLU A 671 13.69 -3.92 19.63
CA GLU A 671 12.91 -4.36 20.80
C GLU A 671 13.49 -5.61 21.47
N THR A 672 13.51 -5.60 22.80
CA THR A 672 14.00 -6.74 23.59
C THR A 672 12.86 -7.70 23.95
N ILE A 673 12.80 -8.86 23.32
CA ILE A 673 11.76 -9.89 23.52
C ILE A 673 12.31 -11.01 24.41
N ASN A 674 11.64 -11.27 25.55
CA ASN A 674 11.98 -12.36 26.47
C ASN A 674 13.45 -12.39 26.93
N GLY A 675 14.12 -11.22 26.94
CA GLY A 675 15.53 -11.06 27.34
C GLY A 675 16.55 -11.24 26.20
N HIS A 676 16.06 -11.36 24.96
CA HIS A 676 16.86 -11.31 23.75
C HIS A 676 16.90 -9.88 23.23
N ASN A 677 18.07 -9.23 23.35
CA ASN A 677 18.24 -7.85 22.87
C ASN A 677 18.14 -7.80 21.35
N ASP A 678 17.55 -6.72 20.84
CA ASP A 678 17.40 -6.47 19.40
C ASP A 678 16.75 -7.66 18.67
N ALA A 679 15.83 -8.37 19.37
CA ALA A 679 15.05 -9.44 18.76
C ALA A 679 14.01 -8.88 17.78
N GLY A 680 13.46 -7.72 18.12
CA GLY A 680 12.56 -6.94 17.31
C GLY A 680 11.07 -7.25 17.52
N ALA A 681 10.26 -6.26 17.24
CA ALA A 681 8.80 -6.32 17.25
C ALA A 681 8.19 -5.43 16.18
N THR A 682 6.90 -5.61 15.96
CA THR A 682 6.09 -4.80 15.05
C THR A 682 4.79 -4.44 15.75
N HIS A 683 4.36 -3.20 15.64
CA HIS A 683 3.08 -2.71 16.17
C HIS A 683 2.08 -2.46 15.05
N ILE A 684 0.81 -2.76 15.30
CA ILE A 684 -0.31 -2.46 14.40
C ILE A 684 -1.21 -1.43 15.10
N LEU A 685 -1.36 -0.26 14.50
CA LEU A 685 -2.27 0.78 14.95
C LEU A 685 -3.38 0.99 13.91
N TYR A 686 -4.62 0.96 14.37
CA TYR A 686 -5.78 1.02 13.48
C TYR A 686 -6.21 2.45 13.13
N GLY A 687 -6.53 2.67 11.84
CA GLY A 687 -7.06 3.91 11.30
C GLY A 687 -8.52 4.15 11.63
N ASN A 688 -8.97 5.37 11.47
CA ASN A 688 -10.37 5.79 11.53
C ASN A 688 -10.52 7.23 11.03
N ALA A 689 -11.74 7.72 10.84
CA ALA A 689 -12.04 9.07 10.36
C ALA A 689 -11.44 10.25 11.19
N ASN A 690 -10.62 9.99 12.19
CA ASN A 690 -9.87 11.00 12.96
C ASN A 690 -8.37 10.72 12.93
N GLY A 691 -7.91 9.89 12.01
CA GLY A 691 -6.55 9.41 11.89
C GLY A 691 -6.27 8.13 12.68
N ILE A 692 -5.02 7.88 12.99
CA ILE A 692 -4.56 6.65 13.67
C ILE A 692 -4.96 6.63 15.15
N SER A 693 -5.34 5.44 15.64
CA SER A 693 -5.68 5.19 17.04
C SER A 693 -4.67 4.24 17.70
N ALA A 694 -4.15 4.63 18.86
CA ALA A 694 -3.39 3.72 19.70
C ALA A 694 -4.29 2.75 20.51
N ALA A 695 -5.60 2.93 20.49
CA ALA A 695 -6.52 2.05 21.19
C ALA A 695 -6.72 0.76 20.40
N GLY A 696 -6.30 -0.36 20.97
CA GLY A 696 -6.34 -1.65 20.30
C GLY A 696 -5.05 -1.97 19.55
N ASP A 697 -3.94 -1.30 19.90
CA ASP A 697 -2.60 -1.66 19.44
C ASP A 697 -2.36 -3.17 19.60
N GLU A 698 -1.81 -3.76 18.57
CA GLU A 698 -1.37 -5.15 18.58
C GLU A 698 0.14 -5.20 18.38
N ILE A 699 0.84 -5.85 19.29
CA ILE A 699 2.27 -6.09 19.13
C ILE A 699 2.49 -7.50 18.55
N LEU A 700 3.34 -7.59 17.52
CA LEU A 700 3.76 -8.84 16.90
C LEU A 700 5.26 -9.07 17.15
N HIS A 701 5.61 -10.29 17.51
CA HIS A 701 7.00 -10.74 17.63
C HIS A 701 7.10 -12.25 17.45
N VAL A 702 8.27 -12.74 17.10
CA VAL A 702 8.47 -14.12 16.64
C VAL A 702 8.15 -15.22 17.69
N ASP A 703 8.16 -14.89 19.01
CA ASP A 703 7.81 -15.85 20.07
C ASP A 703 6.29 -16.08 20.23
N GLN A 704 5.44 -15.43 19.44
CA GLN A 704 3.99 -15.63 19.50
C GLN A 704 3.60 -16.91 18.76
N ASP A 705 2.49 -17.55 19.21
CA ASP A 705 1.97 -18.78 18.59
C ASP A 705 1.61 -18.62 17.10
N ALA A 706 1.46 -17.39 16.63
CA ALA A 706 1.18 -17.06 15.22
C ALA A 706 2.39 -17.28 14.30
N PHE A 707 3.61 -17.34 14.83
CA PHE A 707 4.83 -17.48 14.04
C PHE A 707 5.58 -18.78 14.36
N THR A 708 6.32 -19.29 13.36
CA THR A 708 7.28 -20.38 13.57
C THR A 708 8.64 -19.77 13.83
N GLY A 709 9.26 -20.06 14.92
CA GLY A 709 10.56 -19.49 15.28
C GLY A 709 10.68 -19.23 16.77
N ASN A 710 11.74 -18.58 17.18
CA ASN A 710 11.94 -18.12 18.55
C ASN A 710 12.70 -16.79 18.49
N ALA A 711 12.40 -15.89 19.42
CA ALA A 711 13.16 -14.66 19.57
C ALA A 711 14.63 -14.97 19.80
N GLU A 712 15.49 -14.25 19.11
CA GLU A 712 16.95 -14.37 19.25
C GLU A 712 17.60 -12.99 19.28
N THR A 713 18.76 -12.91 19.91
CA THR A 713 19.50 -11.64 19.98
C THR A 713 19.96 -11.21 18.59
N ASN A 714 19.70 -9.96 18.24
CA ASN A 714 19.91 -9.34 16.92
C ASN A 714 19.04 -9.96 15.79
N GLY A 715 17.86 -10.50 16.09
CA GLY A 715 16.91 -11.02 15.11
C GLY A 715 16.36 -9.91 14.21
N HIS A 716 16.14 -8.71 14.77
CA HIS A 716 15.63 -7.52 14.09
C HIS A 716 14.29 -7.75 13.36
N PHE A 717 13.37 -8.48 13.99
CA PHE A 717 11.99 -8.63 13.49
C PHE A 717 11.34 -7.23 13.40
N GLY A 718 10.77 -6.90 12.24
CA GLY A 718 10.22 -5.57 11.97
C GLY A 718 11.22 -4.58 11.36
N ALA A 719 12.41 -5.04 10.93
CA ALA A 719 13.36 -4.18 10.21
C ALA A 719 12.86 -3.76 8.81
N ALA A 720 11.98 -4.54 8.21
CA ALA A 720 11.19 -4.19 7.05
C ALA A 720 9.74 -4.63 7.30
N VAL A 721 8.77 -3.86 6.87
CA VAL A 721 7.35 -4.17 6.97
C VAL A 721 6.64 -3.79 5.68
N LEU A 722 5.70 -4.61 5.25
CA LEU A 722 4.89 -4.39 4.05
C LEU A 722 3.46 -4.87 4.31
N ILE A 723 2.48 -4.01 4.05
CA ILE A 723 1.07 -4.39 3.97
C ILE A 723 0.71 -4.55 2.50
N THR A 724 0.07 -5.66 2.16
CA THR A 724 -0.40 -5.91 0.81
C THR A 724 -1.68 -6.75 0.85
N LEU A 725 -2.73 -6.30 0.16
CA LEU A 725 -4.04 -6.97 0.11
C LEU A 725 -4.64 -7.35 1.49
N GLY A 726 -4.33 -6.56 2.52
CA GLY A 726 -4.77 -6.84 3.89
C GLY A 726 -3.89 -7.83 4.67
N ASP A 727 -2.80 -8.31 4.07
CA ASP A 727 -1.81 -9.19 4.71
C ASP A 727 -0.58 -8.39 5.16
N ILE A 728 0.16 -8.91 6.13
CA ILE A 728 1.40 -8.28 6.62
C ILE A 728 2.60 -9.19 6.33
N ILE A 729 3.65 -8.60 5.77
CA ILE A 729 4.94 -9.26 5.57
C ILE A 729 5.98 -8.51 6.42
N ILE A 730 6.72 -9.24 7.24
CA ILE A 730 7.67 -8.68 8.21
C ILE A 730 9.06 -9.26 7.97
N GLY A 731 10.02 -8.42 7.68
CA GLY A 731 11.42 -8.81 7.54
C GLY A 731 12.13 -8.90 8.90
N SER A 732 12.98 -9.92 9.02
CA SER A 732 13.85 -10.18 10.17
C SER A 732 15.25 -10.52 9.65
N PRO A 733 16.00 -9.55 9.12
CA PRO A 733 17.27 -9.80 8.43
C PRO A 733 18.40 -10.30 9.35
N GLY A 734 18.20 -10.24 10.65
CA GLY A 734 19.12 -10.78 11.65
C GLY A 734 18.83 -12.22 12.08
N ALA A 735 17.76 -12.85 11.58
CA ALA A 735 17.39 -14.21 11.96
C ALA A 735 18.49 -15.23 11.66
N THR A 736 18.64 -16.20 12.56
CA THR A 736 19.60 -17.30 12.41
C THR A 736 18.93 -18.51 11.76
N ILE A 737 19.29 -18.82 10.53
CA ILE A 737 18.72 -19.91 9.75
C ILE A 737 19.72 -21.06 9.67
N SER A 738 19.32 -22.27 10.05
CA SER A 738 20.15 -23.49 10.00
C SER A 738 21.52 -23.34 10.68
N GLY A 739 21.65 -22.39 11.62
CA GLY A 739 22.88 -22.09 12.35
C GLY A 739 23.78 -21.02 11.67
N ALA A 740 23.31 -20.38 10.60
CA ALA A 740 23.92 -19.20 9.99
C ALA A 740 23.33 -17.93 10.60
N PRO A 741 24.05 -17.17 11.45
CA PRO A 741 23.54 -15.93 12.04
C PRO A 741 23.39 -14.83 10.99
N ASN A 742 22.37 -14.00 11.15
CA ASN A 742 22.01 -12.90 10.24
C ASN A 742 21.78 -13.38 8.79
N ALA A 743 21.36 -14.63 8.61
CA ALA A 743 20.96 -15.12 7.29
C ALA A 743 19.63 -14.48 6.84
N GLY A 744 18.76 -14.22 7.79
CA GLY A 744 17.50 -13.51 7.61
C GLY A 744 16.32 -14.41 7.26
N ALA A 745 15.14 -13.88 7.58
CA ALA A 745 13.85 -14.48 7.29
C ALA A 745 12.80 -13.38 7.02
N ILE A 746 11.71 -13.75 6.39
CA ILE A 746 10.46 -12.99 6.43
C ILE A 746 9.38 -13.80 7.11
N TYR A 747 8.43 -13.11 7.70
CA TYR A 747 7.26 -13.69 8.34
C TYR A 747 6.01 -13.12 7.67
N TYR A 748 5.08 -14.02 7.37
CA TYR A 748 3.82 -13.69 6.72
C TYR A 748 2.67 -13.90 7.69
N LEU A 749 1.79 -12.92 7.79
CA LEU A 749 0.56 -12.97 8.56
C LEU A 749 -0.60 -12.57 7.65
N SER A 750 -1.48 -13.53 7.35
CA SER A 750 -2.68 -13.22 6.59
C SER A 750 -3.66 -12.43 7.45
N GLY A 751 -4.17 -11.32 6.90
CA GLY A 751 -5.30 -10.60 7.46
C GLY A 751 -6.55 -11.49 7.54
N ASN A 752 -7.43 -11.21 8.50
CA ASN A 752 -8.65 -11.99 8.73
C ASN A 752 -9.75 -11.60 7.75
#